data_09715c2a4897c10b008de75f750dc149
#
_entry.id   09715c2a4897c10b008de75f750dc149
#
_cell.length_a   1.000
_cell.length_b   1.000
_cell.length_c   1.000
_cell.angle_alpha   90.00
_cell.angle_beta   90.00
_cell.angle_gamma   90.00
#
_symmetry.space_group_name_H-M   'P 1'
#
loop_
_entity.id
_entity.type
_entity.pdbx_description
1 polymer ?
#
loop_
_entity_poly.entity_id
_entity_poly.type
_entity_poly.pdbx_seq_one_letter_code
_entity_poly.pdbx_strand_id
1 'polypeptide(L)'
;KTITISASTACTREQACQLAYKTLTAKMVEYVGGSTMTVGGVSVVVGATRGFVSGSEDSGYFADKDNDGYVQFCEDHFSDLKLHGESSDSFARPGHKWVNKKTTIGTYTVAAEDVFTDDSYVKEFADYDFEADVVIKVNGEEVEGLSTVATLKARAYNGTGIELYDTDDDDEIDLIVVVQSYLTKISGFKATKGTKAGTFNLTVYNPWAGSDAVSFTVTDNLKSSTDMYDKLVAAGCEKDDFLLTYFKAADVSDGSSLLKFEDVETEVGTLTSYSATDEDDGFNGTVTVGGTKYTLASGCAEHDSFVNYSDLNSYLGKEVLLYLDANGMVMGITTEADAAAVTNYAYVLAAGVDSTWDNSSFKAKLLYTDGTVATVVTDKDYSAEANDYENDIVTYKTVSGKVELTTKAETAAPGSLTLTKGVAKFTVGGTSYYANAKTVFVVKTGTDTDPVYTAYVGIANVPSLKAASGATVAVYDEDSIAKVVYIASAPEASSTGATFVAGYAGASEVAEYVNGSIVTYYVYDAVIDGEITTVKLADECEESVLNTGISYANGVGTLSGDEPENIAKANKTVAVSNGLLKVDTVYYTCTSDCAVFVADGGEISESSLDTIETDGNDDIIVTLNASGVVTAVYITVNA
;
A
#
# COMPACT_ATOMS: atom_id res chain seq x y z
N LYS A 1 -8.83 5.81 -22.62
CA LYS A 1 -10.08 4.98 -22.48
C LYS A 1 -11.29 5.89 -22.32
N THR A 2 -12.35 5.66 -23.10
CA THR A 2 -13.61 6.38 -22.98
C THR A 2 -14.34 5.90 -21.73
N ILE A 3 -14.69 6.83 -20.83
CA ILE A 3 -15.50 6.49 -19.65
C ILE A 3 -16.96 6.32 -20.10
N THR A 4 -17.50 5.13 -19.95
CA THR A 4 -18.93 4.89 -20.16
C THR A 4 -19.64 4.93 -18.81
N ILE A 5 -20.41 6.00 -18.58
CA ILE A 5 -21.23 6.18 -17.38
C ILE A 5 -22.69 6.18 -17.79
N SER A 6 -23.48 5.31 -17.18
CA SER A 6 -24.93 5.31 -17.36
C SER A 6 -25.57 6.26 -16.35
N ALA A 7 -26.47 7.13 -16.82
CA ALA A 7 -27.20 8.04 -15.94
C ALA A 7 -28.16 7.32 -14.95
N SER A 8 -28.43 6.04 -15.18
CA SER A 8 -29.36 5.22 -14.38
C SER A 8 -28.69 4.25 -13.40
N THR A 9 -27.36 4.16 -13.39
CA THR A 9 -26.61 3.26 -12.49
C THR A 9 -25.63 4.04 -11.63
N ALA A 10 -25.37 3.53 -10.41
CA ALA A 10 -24.37 4.12 -9.54
C ALA A 10 -22.96 4.05 -10.19
N CYS A 11 -22.22 5.15 -10.09
CA CYS A 11 -20.85 5.23 -10.56
C CYS A 11 -19.93 4.38 -9.65
N THR A 12 -19.02 3.59 -10.24
CA THR A 12 -17.99 2.88 -9.46
C THR A 12 -16.93 3.87 -8.95
N ARG A 13 -16.15 3.48 -7.95
CA ARG A 13 -15.02 4.30 -7.46
C ARG A 13 -14.02 4.60 -8.58
N GLU A 14 -13.70 3.60 -9.40
CA GLU A 14 -12.81 3.77 -10.55
C GLU A 14 -13.36 4.79 -11.54
N GLN A 15 -14.64 4.67 -11.94
CA GLN A 15 -15.29 5.63 -12.82
C GLN A 15 -15.31 7.05 -12.23
N ALA A 16 -15.54 7.17 -10.91
CA ALA A 16 -15.50 8.47 -10.23
C ALA A 16 -14.08 9.07 -10.23
N CYS A 17 -13.06 8.28 -9.96
CA CYS A 17 -11.66 8.72 -10.02
C CYS A 17 -11.26 9.13 -11.44
N GLN A 18 -11.59 8.35 -12.44
CA GLN A 18 -11.33 8.67 -13.85
C GLN A 18 -12.06 9.95 -14.28
N LEU A 19 -13.32 10.12 -13.86
CA LEU A 19 -14.08 11.34 -14.15
C LEU A 19 -13.44 12.57 -13.51
N ALA A 20 -13.06 12.48 -12.22
CA ALA A 20 -12.38 13.55 -11.51
C ALA A 20 -11.05 13.93 -12.18
N TYR A 21 -10.22 12.93 -12.50
CA TYR A 21 -8.95 13.15 -13.19
C TYR A 21 -9.13 13.82 -14.57
N LYS A 22 -10.05 13.30 -15.41
CA LYS A 22 -10.36 13.91 -16.71
C LYS A 22 -10.97 15.30 -16.60
N THR A 23 -11.64 15.61 -15.47
CA THR A 23 -12.14 16.96 -15.23
C THR A 23 -10.99 17.93 -14.96
N LEU A 24 -9.94 17.50 -14.25
CA LEU A 24 -8.77 18.36 -13.99
C LEU A 24 -8.10 18.82 -15.29
N THR A 25 -7.94 17.93 -16.25
CA THR A 25 -7.29 18.22 -17.54
C THR A 25 -8.27 18.68 -18.64
N ALA A 26 -9.57 18.83 -18.32
CA ALA A 26 -10.55 19.29 -19.30
C ALA A 26 -10.33 20.76 -19.67
N LYS A 27 -10.23 21.06 -20.97
CA LYS A 27 -10.14 22.42 -21.48
C LYS A 27 -11.41 23.17 -21.12
N MET A 28 -11.27 24.34 -20.54
CA MET A 28 -12.39 25.21 -20.20
C MET A 28 -13.04 25.77 -21.46
N VAL A 29 -14.34 26.00 -21.40
CA VAL A 29 -15.09 26.52 -22.52
C VAL A 29 -15.81 27.80 -22.14
N GLU A 30 -15.86 28.72 -23.10
CA GLU A 30 -16.63 29.95 -23.01
C GLU A 30 -17.58 30.10 -24.17
N TYR A 31 -18.59 30.94 -23.99
CA TYR A 31 -19.47 31.32 -25.09
C TYR A 31 -19.02 32.66 -25.65
N VAL A 32 -18.47 32.65 -26.87
CA VAL A 32 -17.95 33.84 -27.56
C VAL A 32 -19.02 34.39 -28.52
N GLY A 33 -19.22 35.67 -28.49
CA GLY A 33 -20.23 36.34 -29.29
C GLY A 33 -21.64 36.14 -28.76
N GLY A 34 -22.61 36.51 -29.54
CA GLY A 34 -24.02 36.45 -29.16
C GLY A 34 -24.56 37.71 -28.49
N SER A 35 -25.87 37.80 -28.36
CA SER A 35 -26.57 38.89 -27.70
C SER A 35 -27.27 38.44 -26.45
N THR A 36 -27.14 39.21 -25.37
CA THR A 36 -27.86 38.92 -24.12
C THR A 36 -29.33 39.35 -24.26
N MET A 37 -30.26 38.43 -24.08
CA MET A 37 -31.70 38.70 -23.99
C MET A 37 -32.17 38.42 -22.57
N THR A 38 -33.06 39.28 -22.06
CA THR A 38 -33.71 39.02 -20.78
C THR A 38 -35.11 38.45 -21.05
N VAL A 39 -35.32 37.19 -20.64
CA VAL A 39 -36.61 36.50 -20.76
C VAL A 39 -37.08 36.14 -19.37
N GLY A 40 -38.24 36.71 -18.97
CA GLY A 40 -38.81 36.43 -17.64
C GLY A 40 -37.91 36.85 -16.45
N GLY A 41 -37.04 37.84 -16.62
CA GLY A 41 -36.10 38.31 -15.58
C GLY A 41 -34.77 37.53 -15.54
N VAL A 42 -34.58 36.55 -16.42
CA VAL A 42 -33.35 35.78 -16.56
C VAL A 42 -32.57 36.22 -17.79
N SER A 43 -31.30 36.55 -17.66
CA SER A 43 -30.45 36.89 -18.80
C SER A 43 -30.00 35.60 -19.51
N VAL A 44 -30.31 35.50 -20.79
CA VAL A 44 -29.93 34.37 -21.65
C VAL A 44 -29.06 34.90 -22.79
N VAL A 45 -27.96 34.27 -23.05
CA VAL A 45 -27.11 34.59 -24.21
C VAL A 45 -27.58 33.78 -25.39
N VAL A 46 -27.96 34.46 -26.50
CA VAL A 46 -28.49 33.84 -27.70
C VAL A 46 -27.55 34.08 -28.87
N GLY A 47 -27.26 33.01 -29.62
CA GLY A 47 -26.37 33.08 -30.79
C GLY A 47 -24.88 33.06 -30.49
N ALA A 48 -24.50 32.78 -29.24
CA ALA A 48 -23.09 32.58 -28.88
C ALA A 48 -22.54 31.25 -29.44
N THR A 49 -21.34 31.27 -29.92
CA THR A 49 -20.61 30.07 -30.30
C THR A 49 -19.75 29.58 -29.11
N ARG A 50 -19.76 28.28 -28.87
CA ARG A 50 -18.91 27.66 -27.85
C ARG A 50 -17.47 27.59 -28.38
N GLY A 51 -16.54 28.15 -27.64
CA GLY A 51 -15.10 28.10 -27.92
C GLY A 51 -14.33 27.60 -26.68
N PHE A 52 -13.08 27.20 -26.87
CA PHE A 52 -12.19 26.95 -25.75
C PHE A 52 -11.61 28.28 -25.23
N VAL A 53 -11.40 28.35 -23.94
CA VAL A 53 -10.71 29.49 -23.32
C VAL A 53 -9.23 29.40 -23.69
N SER A 54 -8.74 30.45 -24.40
CA SER A 54 -7.32 30.54 -24.74
C SER A 54 -6.52 31.04 -23.54
N GLY A 55 -5.42 30.38 -23.23
CA GLY A 55 -4.47 30.77 -22.22
C GLY A 55 -3.24 31.45 -22.81
N SER A 56 -2.56 32.25 -22.02
CA SER A 56 -1.17 32.65 -22.24
C SER A 56 -0.52 32.90 -20.89
N GLU A 57 0.78 32.66 -20.77
CA GLU A 57 1.54 32.92 -19.53
C GLU A 57 1.44 34.39 -19.07
N ASP A 58 1.15 35.33 -19.99
CA ASP A 58 1.10 36.77 -19.74
C ASP A 58 -0.32 37.31 -19.44
N SER A 59 -1.37 36.47 -19.53
CA SER A 59 -2.74 36.94 -19.28
C SER A 59 -3.08 36.76 -17.80
N GLY A 60 -3.11 37.82 -17.03
CA GLY A 60 -3.34 37.79 -15.57
C GLY A 60 -4.70 37.28 -15.09
N TYR A 61 -5.48 36.61 -15.92
CA TYR A 61 -6.78 36.01 -15.57
C TYR A 61 -6.86 34.50 -15.83
N PHE A 62 -6.16 33.98 -16.83
CA PHE A 62 -6.17 32.59 -17.21
C PHE A 62 -4.73 32.19 -17.53
N ALA A 63 -4.12 31.47 -16.61
CA ALA A 63 -2.76 30.99 -16.77
C ALA A 63 -2.78 29.63 -17.45
N ASP A 64 -2.26 29.58 -18.64
CA ASP A 64 -1.86 28.36 -19.33
C ASP A 64 -0.48 27.95 -18.79
N LYS A 65 -0.45 27.03 -17.84
CA LYS A 65 0.76 26.66 -17.09
C LYS A 65 1.55 25.53 -17.73
N ASP A 66 0.92 24.75 -18.59
CA ASP A 66 1.56 23.70 -19.39
C ASP A 66 1.88 24.17 -20.82
N ASN A 67 1.44 25.37 -21.18
CA ASN A 67 1.72 26.03 -22.45
C ASN A 67 1.10 25.29 -23.67
N ASP A 68 -0.04 24.64 -23.49
CA ASP A 68 -0.79 23.98 -24.56
C ASP A 68 -1.70 24.95 -25.35
N GLY A 69 -1.70 26.23 -25.01
CA GLY A 69 -2.49 27.30 -25.63
C GLY A 69 -3.93 27.41 -25.12
N TYR A 70 -4.34 26.60 -24.16
CA TYR A 70 -5.67 26.55 -23.59
C TYR A 70 -5.62 26.59 -22.07
N VAL A 71 -6.72 26.99 -21.44
CA VAL A 71 -6.87 26.92 -19.98
C VAL A 71 -7.62 25.66 -19.60
N GLN A 72 -7.02 24.84 -18.79
CA GLN A 72 -7.64 23.64 -18.22
C GLN A 72 -8.33 23.96 -16.89
N PHE A 73 -9.28 23.11 -16.49
CA PHE A 73 -10.03 23.29 -15.24
C PHE A 73 -9.12 23.38 -14.01
N CYS A 74 -8.07 22.54 -13.94
CA CYS A 74 -7.13 22.58 -12.81
C CYS A 74 -6.35 23.88 -12.75
N GLU A 75 -6.02 24.51 -13.87
CA GLU A 75 -5.25 25.73 -13.91
C GLU A 75 -6.00 26.95 -13.39
N ASP A 76 -7.32 26.97 -13.61
CA ASP A 76 -8.20 28.01 -13.12
C ASP A 76 -8.60 27.82 -11.64
N HIS A 77 -8.94 26.59 -11.26
CA HIS A 77 -9.54 26.31 -9.95
C HIS A 77 -8.52 25.91 -8.87
N PHE A 78 -7.35 25.42 -9.26
CA PHE A 78 -6.29 24.97 -8.34
C PHE A 78 -4.96 25.66 -8.66
N SER A 79 -4.83 26.93 -8.28
CA SER A 79 -3.71 27.79 -8.67
C SER A 79 -2.32 27.24 -8.32
N ASP A 80 -2.22 26.41 -7.30
CA ASP A 80 -0.97 25.78 -6.85
C ASP A 80 -0.69 24.43 -7.52
N LEU A 81 -1.72 23.82 -8.12
CA LEU A 81 -1.60 22.56 -8.84
C LEU A 81 -1.15 22.85 -10.28
N LYS A 82 -0.01 22.30 -10.65
CA LYS A 82 0.56 22.47 -12.00
C LYS A 82 0.71 21.11 -12.65
N LEU A 83 0.24 21.03 -13.87
CA LEU A 83 0.60 19.95 -14.78
C LEU A 83 1.84 20.39 -15.53
N HIS A 84 2.92 19.64 -15.38
CA HIS A 84 4.07 19.77 -16.26
C HIS A 84 3.91 18.75 -17.37
N GLY A 85 3.89 19.19 -18.62
CA GLY A 85 3.92 18.32 -19.78
C GLY A 85 5.20 17.46 -19.78
N GLU A 86 5.26 16.52 -20.65
CA GLU A 86 6.38 15.62 -20.93
C GLU A 86 7.15 15.14 -19.70
N SER A 87 6.63 14.12 -19.11
CA SER A 87 7.30 13.33 -18.09
C SER A 87 7.14 11.86 -18.46
N SER A 88 7.98 11.02 -17.90
CA SER A 88 7.82 9.56 -18.05
C SER A 88 7.98 8.90 -16.69
N ASP A 89 7.38 7.72 -16.54
CA ASP A 89 7.65 6.86 -15.41
C ASP A 89 9.02 6.14 -15.56
N SER A 90 9.32 5.26 -14.63
CA SER A 90 10.58 4.51 -14.63
C SER A 90 10.70 3.49 -15.78
N PHE A 91 9.61 3.18 -16.46
CA PHE A 91 9.56 2.33 -17.66
C PHE A 91 9.62 3.13 -18.97
N ALA A 92 9.75 4.47 -18.89
CA ALA A 92 9.66 5.43 -19.98
C ALA A 92 8.27 5.54 -20.61
N ARG A 93 7.21 5.13 -19.94
CA ARG A 93 5.84 5.40 -20.37
C ARG A 93 5.60 6.90 -20.36
N PRO A 94 5.09 7.49 -21.44
CA PRO A 94 4.77 8.92 -21.48
C PRO A 94 3.74 9.28 -20.41
N GLY A 95 3.82 10.48 -19.89
CA GLY A 95 2.90 10.92 -18.86
C GLY A 95 3.08 12.38 -18.50
N HIS A 96 2.33 12.79 -17.50
CA HIS A 96 2.35 14.14 -16.97
C HIS A 96 2.80 14.12 -15.52
N LYS A 97 3.66 15.09 -15.18
CA LYS A 97 4.12 15.28 -13.81
C LYS A 97 3.26 16.33 -13.13
N TRP A 98 2.55 15.92 -12.10
CA TRP A 98 1.79 16.85 -11.26
C TRP A 98 2.64 17.41 -10.13
N VAL A 99 2.58 18.72 -9.95
CA VAL A 99 3.30 19.45 -8.90
C VAL A 99 2.31 20.34 -8.17
N ASN A 100 2.27 20.26 -6.85
CA ASN A 100 1.55 21.20 -5.99
C ASN A 100 2.57 22.13 -5.33
N LYS A 101 2.47 23.43 -5.61
CA LYS A 101 3.49 24.41 -5.24
C LYS A 101 4.87 24.01 -5.77
N LYS A 102 5.73 23.45 -4.92
CA LYS A 102 7.08 22.96 -5.26
C LYS A 102 7.25 21.46 -5.06
N THR A 103 6.20 20.78 -4.56
CA THR A 103 6.24 19.36 -4.25
C THR A 103 5.69 18.55 -5.42
N THR A 104 6.47 17.62 -5.94
CA THR A 104 5.99 16.66 -6.93
C THR A 104 5.01 15.70 -6.27
N ILE A 105 3.77 15.66 -6.75
CA ILE A 105 2.76 14.69 -6.32
C ILE A 105 3.04 13.34 -6.94
N GLY A 106 3.37 13.30 -8.22
CA GLY A 106 3.68 12.09 -8.95
C GLY A 106 3.74 12.30 -10.46
N THR A 107 4.19 11.26 -11.15
CA THR A 107 4.08 11.13 -12.60
C THR A 107 2.95 10.16 -12.92
N TYR A 108 2.04 10.55 -13.78
CA TYR A 108 0.88 9.76 -14.19
C TYR A 108 0.96 9.52 -15.68
N THR A 109 1.06 8.26 -16.05
CA THR A 109 1.22 7.86 -17.45
C THR A 109 -0.07 8.08 -18.24
N VAL A 110 0.07 8.41 -19.53
CA VAL A 110 -1.03 8.37 -20.49
C VAL A 110 -1.40 6.91 -20.80
N ALA A 111 -2.58 6.70 -21.36
CA ALA A 111 -2.93 5.37 -21.83
C ALA A 111 -2.17 5.09 -23.14
N ALA A 112 -1.66 3.87 -23.28
CA ALA A 112 -1.14 3.40 -24.56
C ALA A 112 -2.29 3.31 -25.59
N GLU A 113 -1.98 3.46 -26.86
CA GLU A 113 -2.92 3.21 -27.98
C GLU A 113 -3.35 1.75 -27.99
N ASP A 114 -2.40 0.86 -27.77
CA ASP A 114 -2.69 -0.57 -27.56
C ASP A 114 -1.63 -1.23 -26.66
N VAL A 115 -2.00 -2.40 -26.09
CA VAL A 115 -1.17 -3.18 -25.17
C VAL A 115 -1.25 -4.66 -25.55
N PHE A 116 -0.11 -5.24 -25.86
CA PHE A 116 0.02 -6.67 -26.14
C PHE A 116 0.75 -7.36 -25.00
N THR A 117 0.30 -8.55 -24.64
CA THR A 117 0.90 -9.37 -23.57
C THR A 117 1.39 -10.73 -24.07
N ASP A 118 1.14 -11.04 -25.33
CA ASP A 118 1.52 -12.28 -25.99
C ASP A 118 2.14 -12.00 -27.38
N ASP A 119 2.50 -13.03 -28.12
CA ASP A 119 3.12 -12.93 -29.43
C ASP A 119 2.18 -12.48 -30.56
N SER A 120 0.91 -12.19 -30.27
CA SER A 120 -0.06 -11.70 -31.26
C SER A 120 0.39 -10.40 -31.92
N TYR A 121 1.15 -9.56 -31.21
CA TYR A 121 1.70 -8.32 -31.73
C TYR A 121 2.50 -8.50 -33.02
N VAL A 122 3.10 -9.66 -33.22
CA VAL A 122 3.87 -9.96 -34.45
C VAL A 122 2.99 -9.83 -35.70
N LYS A 123 1.70 -10.16 -35.59
CA LYS A 123 0.71 -10.02 -36.67
C LYS A 123 -0.02 -8.68 -36.61
N GLU A 124 -0.46 -8.30 -35.43
CA GLU A 124 -1.35 -7.15 -35.21
C GLU A 124 -0.64 -5.82 -35.45
N PHE A 125 0.69 -5.76 -35.36
CA PHE A 125 1.47 -4.60 -35.79
C PHE A 125 1.32 -4.25 -37.29
N ALA A 126 0.68 -5.09 -38.08
CA ALA A 126 0.33 -4.75 -39.45
C ALA A 126 -0.85 -3.75 -39.54
N ASP A 127 -1.58 -3.57 -38.48
CA ASP A 127 -2.73 -2.69 -38.41
C ASP A 127 -2.36 -1.27 -37.91
N TYR A 128 -1.06 -1.03 -37.63
CA TYR A 128 -0.53 0.26 -37.14
C TYR A 128 0.48 0.84 -38.13
N ASP A 129 0.46 2.15 -38.26
CA ASP A 129 1.51 2.90 -38.90
C ASP A 129 2.58 3.27 -37.86
N PHE A 130 3.84 3.14 -38.21
CA PHE A 130 4.98 3.42 -37.34
C PHE A 130 5.89 4.44 -37.99
N GLU A 131 6.36 5.39 -37.18
CA GLU A 131 7.40 6.30 -37.65
C GLU A 131 8.67 5.58 -38.06
N ALA A 132 9.41 6.18 -39.00
CA ALA A 132 10.67 5.61 -39.52
C ALA A 132 11.76 5.53 -38.42
N ASP A 133 11.71 6.38 -37.44
CA ASP A 133 12.62 6.50 -36.28
C ASP A 133 11.94 6.15 -34.97
N VAL A 134 10.90 5.31 -34.98
CA VAL A 134 10.22 4.82 -33.78
C VAL A 134 11.21 4.37 -32.71
N VAL A 135 11.02 4.88 -31.49
CA VAL A 135 11.89 4.59 -30.36
C VAL A 135 11.38 3.34 -29.62
N ILE A 136 12.25 2.39 -29.34
CA ILE A 136 11.91 1.18 -28.56
C ILE A 136 12.68 1.20 -27.24
N LYS A 137 11.96 1.19 -26.12
CA LYS A 137 12.54 1.16 -24.77
C LYS A 137 12.13 -0.11 -24.04
N VAL A 138 13.10 -0.78 -23.43
CA VAL A 138 12.89 -1.97 -22.61
C VAL A 138 13.16 -1.60 -21.15
N ASN A 139 12.13 -1.67 -20.32
CA ASN A 139 12.23 -1.27 -18.91
C ASN A 139 12.93 0.09 -18.75
N GLY A 140 12.52 1.07 -19.55
CA GLY A 140 12.93 2.46 -19.45
C GLY A 140 14.16 2.88 -20.27
N GLU A 141 14.89 1.95 -20.87
CA GLU A 141 16.15 2.22 -21.58
C GLU A 141 16.12 1.65 -23.00
N GLU A 142 16.86 2.25 -23.91
CA GLU A 142 17.10 1.68 -25.24
C GLU A 142 18.08 0.52 -25.14
N VAL A 143 17.85 -0.53 -25.94
CA VAL A 143 18.69 -1.73 -25.96
C VAL A 143 19.37 -1.87 -27.30
N GLU A 144 20.68 -2.09 -27.31
CA GLU A 144 21.46 -2.32 -28.53
C GLU A 144 20.89 -3.51 -29.34
N GLY A 145 20.67 -3.30 -30.64
CA GLY A 145 20.10 -4.30 -31.51
C GLY A 145 18.58 -4.46 -31.47
N LEU A 146 17.88 -3.64 -30.67
CA LEU A 146 16.42 -3.56 -30.63
C LEU A 146 15.98 -2.14 -30.99
N SER A 147 16.17 -1.73 -32.23
CA SER A 147 15.94 -0.36 -32.66
C SER A 147 14.93 -0.24 -33.81
N THR A 148 14.25 -1.32 -34.16
CA THR A 148 13.24 -1.32 -35.23
C THR A 148 12.10 -2.29 -34.91
N VAL A 149 10.92 -2.02 -35.44
CA VAL A 149 9.75 -2.91 -35.35
C VAL A 149 10.09 -4.33 -35.83
N ALA A 150 10.93 -4.46 -36.87
CA ALA A 150 11.32 -5.77 -37.37
C ALA A 150 12.18 -6.57 -36.38
N THR A 151 13.08 -5.91 -35.65
CA THR A 151 13.88 -6.55 -34.59
C THR A 151 13.04 -6.93 -33.38
N LEU A 152 12.00 -6.15 -33.04
CA LEU A 152 11.06 -6.50 -31.99
C LEU A 152 10.21 -7.71 -32.40
N LYS A 153 9.65 -7.71 -33.60
CA LYS A 153 8.86 -8.86 -34.12
C LYS A 153 9.66 -10.17 -34.17
N ALA A 154 10.96 -10.12 -34.40
CA ALA A 154 11.80 -11.31 -34.41
C ALA A 154 11.98 -11.97 -33.03
N ARG A 155 11.56 -11.29 -31.95
CA ARG A 155 11.65 -11.82 -30.59
C ARG A 155 10.40 -12.58 -30.11
N ALA A 156 9.23 -12.33 -30.66
CA ALA A 156 7.96 -13.08 -30.46
C ALA A 156 7.72 -13.63 -29.03
N TYR A 157 7.69 -12.78 -28.01
CA TYR A 157 7.62 -13.20 -26.61
C TYR A 157 6.21 -13.22 -26.03
N ASN A 158 5.86 -14.29 -25.30
CA ASN A 158 4.73 -14.33 -24.37
C ASN A 158 5.16 -13.81 -22.99
N GLY A 159 4.30 -13.06 -22.28
CA GLY A 159 4.56 -12.53 -20.94
C GLY A 159 5.34 -11.22 -20.92
N THR A 160 5.67 -10.66 -22.07
CA THR A 160 6.24 -9.32 -22.20
C THR A 160 5.12 -8.34 -22.51
N GLY A 161 4.96 -7.28 -21.72
CA GLY A 161 4.05 -6.19 -22.05
C GLY A 161 4.66 -5.32 -23.14
N ILE A 162 3.95 -5.12 -24.26
CA ILE A 162 4.34 -4.22 -25.33
C ILE A 162 3.25 -3.17 -25.47
N GLU A 163 3.63 -1.92 -25.24
CA GLU A 163 2.72 -0.78 -25.21
C GLU A 163 3.08 0.17 -26.36
N LEU A 164 2.09 0.56 -27.15
CA LEU A 164 2.25 1.47 -28.28
C LEU A 164 1.80 2.88 -27.89
N TYR A 165 2.57 3.87 -28.26
CA TYR A 165 2.27 5.28 -28.03
C TYR A 165 2.48 6.09 -29.29
N ASP A 166 1.50 6.95 -29.56
CA ASP A 166 1.57 8.11 -30.44
C ASP A 166 1.69 9.33 -29.48
N THR A 167 2.85 9.95 -29.41
CA THR A 167 3.12 10.99 -28.42
C THR A 167 2.88 12.40 -28.93
N ASP A 168 2.67 12.55 -30.23
CA ASP A 168 2.44 13.87 -30.88
C ASP A 168 1.08 13.99 -31.60
N ASP A 169 0.20 12.95 -31.48
CA ASP A 169 -1.17 12.93 -32.03
C ASP A 169 -1.20 13.02 -33.57
N ASP A 170 -0.28 12.35 -34.28
CA ASP A 170 -0.25 12.36 -35.75
C ASP A 170 -0.76 11.07 -36.41
N ASP A 171 -1.29 10.14 -35.61
CA ASP A 171 -1.78 8.81 -35.96
C ASP A 171 -0.66 7.80 -36.37
N GLU A 172 0.62 8.10 -36.15
CA GLU A 172 1.74 7.19 -36.29
C GLU A 172 2.35 6.84 -34.90
N ILE A 173 2.78 5.60 -34.71
CA ILE A 173 3.41 5.17 -33.45
C ILE A 173 4.89 5.59 -33.44
N ASP A 174 5.26 6.45 -32.51
CA ASP A 174 6.61 6.98 -32.35
C ASP A 174 7.38 6.36 -31.17
N LEU A 175 6.67 5.76 -30.18
CA LEU A 175 7.29 5.10 -29.04
C LEU A 175 6.68 3.73 -28.75
N ILE A 176 7.53 2.73 -28.57
CA ILE A 176 7.16 1.40 -28.09
C ILE A 176 7.84 1.16 -26.74
N VAL A 177 7.04 0.89 -25.72
CA VAL A 177 7.54 0.53 -24.38
C VAL A 177 7.39 -0.98 -24.19
N VAL A 178 8.49 -1.64 -23.91
CA VAL A 178 8.55 -3.08 -23.62
C VAL A 178 8.76 -3.25 -22.13
N VAL A 179 7.80 -3.88 -21.46
CA VAL A 179 7.86 -4.18 -20.02
C VAL A 179 8.15 -5.66 -19.83
N GLN A 180 9.36 -5.95 -19.39
CA GLN A 180 9.84 -7.31 -19.22
C GLN A 180 10.12 -7.62 -17.75
N SER A 181 9.44 -8.62 -17.20
CA SER A 181 9.63 -9.11 -15.84
C SER A 181 10.45 -10.39 -15.80
N TYR A 182 11.00 -10.70 -14.62
CA TYR A 182 11.80 -11.89 -14.35
C TYR A 182 11.38 -12.52 -13.02
N LEU A 183 11.29 -13.84 -12.98
CA LEU A 183 11.09 -14.57 -11.73
C LEU A 183 12.41 -14.60 -10.95
N THR A 184 12.39 -14.08 -9.75
CA THR A 184 13.57 -13.91 -8.91
C THR A 184 13.34 -14.48 -7.52
N LYS A 185 14.27 -15.31 -7.03
CA LYS A 185 14.26 -15.84 -5.67
C LYS A 185 15.22 -15.06 -4.79
N ILE A 186 14.80 -14.75 -3.56
CA ILE A 186 15.70 -14.27 -2.51
C ILE A 186 16.45 -15.46 -1.93
N SER A 187 17.69 -15.66 -2.36
CA SER A 187 18.54 -16.78 -1.93
C SER A 187 19.23 -16.55 -0.60
N GLY A 188 19.24 -15.32 -0.10
CA GLY A 188 19.81 -14.98 1.22
C GLY A 188 19.49 -13.56 1.65
N PHE A 189 19.38 -13.37 2.97
CA PHE A 189 19.14 -12.08 3.61
C PHE A 189 20.05 -11.91 4.82
N LYS A 190 20.56 -10.69 5.01
CA LYS A 190 21.25 -10.25 6.23
C LYS A 190 20.80 -8.86 6.59
N ALA A 191 20.28 -8.70 7.80
CA ALA A 191 19.86 -7.40 8.31
C ALA A 191 21.06 -6.48 8.59
N THR A 192 20.87 -5.18 8.40
CA THR A 192 21.83 -4.15 8.80
C THR A 192 22.01 -4.14 10.31
N LYS A 193 23.27 -4.10 10.76
CA LYS A 193 23.65 -4.02 12.19
C LYS A 193 24.65 -2.89 12.43
N GLY A 194 24.17 -1.76 12.96
CA GLY A 194 24.99 -0.59 13.24
C GLY A 194 25.68 -0.06 11.98
N THR A 195 27.00 -0.18 11.89
CA THR A 195 27.80 0.24 10.73
C THR A 195 28.04 -0.87 9.70
N LYS A 196 27.46 -2.06 9.90
CA LYS A 196 27.56 -3.17 8.94
C LYS A 196 26.32 -3.18 8.06
N ALA A 197 26.52 -2.93 6.78
CA ALA A 197 25.47 -2.96 5.77
C ALA A 197 24.83 -4.35 5.67
N GLY A 198 23.50 -4.36 5.58
CA GLY A 198 22.71 -5.54 5.28
C GLY A 198 22.82 -5.92 3.80
N THR A 199 22.35 -7.11 3.45
CA THR A 199 22.37 -7.59 2.07
C THR A 199 21.18 -8.49 1.76
N PHE A 200 20.66 -8.37 0.54
CA PHE A 200 19.85 -9.39 -0.12
C PHE A 200 20.64 -10.05 -1.23
N ASN A 201 20.67 -11.37 -1.24
CA ASN A 201 21.18 -12.14 -2.37
C ASN A 201 19.98 -12.56 -3.22
N LEU A 202 19.97 -12.17 -4.48
CA LEU A 202 18.92 -12.43 -5.43
C LEU A 202 19.40 -13.40 -6.49
N THR A 203 18.56 -14.37 -6.87
CA THR A 203 18.81 -15.30 -7.96
C THR A 203 17.68 -15.14 -8.96
N VAL A 204 17.99 -14.57 -10.13
CA VAL A 204 17.09 -14.42 -11.27
C VAL A 204 17.11 -15.71 -12.06
N TYR A 205 15.97 -16.30 -12.20
CA TYR A 205 15.81 -17.48 -13.07
C TYR A 205 15.46 -17.00 -14.46
N ASN A 206 16.27 -17.29 -15.43
CA ASN A 206 16.18 -16.82 -16.65
C ASN A 206 15.75 -16.94 -17.64
N PRO A 207 15.65 -16.31 -18.10
CA PRO A 207 14.89 -15.72 -18.84
C PRO A 207 15.20 -15.69 -20.29
N TRP A 208 14.78 -15.06 -20.97
CA TRP A 208 14.75 -14.56 -22.34
C TRP A 208 16.02 -14.79 -23.21
N ALA A 209 17.08 -15.37 -22.70
CA ALA A 209 18.34 -15.56 -23.43
C ALA A 209 18.92 -16.99 -23.33
N GLY A 210 18.17 -17.95 -22.81
CA GLY A 210 18.66 -19.33 -22.68
C GLY A 210 19.90 -19.46 -21.80
N SER A 211 20.05 -18.59 -20.81
CA SER A 211 21.18 -18.56 -19.90
C SER A 211 20.83 -19.17 -18.55
N ASP A 212 21.84 -19.67 -17.85
CA ASP A 212 21.72 -20.12 -16.47
C ASP A 212 21.23 -19.01 -15.56
N ALA A 213 20.72 -19.38 -14.37
CA ALA A 213 20.31 -18.42 -13.35
C ALA A 213 21.44 -17.45 -12.99
N VAL A 214 21.12 -16.16 -12.88
CA VAL A 214 22.07 -15.10 -12.53
C VAL A 214 21.87 -14.68 -11.10
N SER A 215 22.94 -14.62 -10.31
CA SER A 215 22.89 -14.19 -8.92
C SER A 215 23.68 -12.92 -8.69
N PHE A 216 23.10 -12.00 -7.91
CA PHE A 216 23.76 -10.75 -7.48
C PHE A 216 23.34 -10.37 -6.07
N THR A 217 23.99 -9.34 -5.52
CA THR A 217 23.74 -8.87 -4.16
C THR A 217 23.29 -7.41 -4.17
N VAL A 218 22.14 -7.13 -3.55
CA VAL A 218 21.71 -5.78 -3.21
C VAL A 218 22.21 -5.47 -1.80
N THR A 219 22.99 -4.40 -1.66
CA THR A 219 23.62 -4.00 -0.40
C THR A 219 23.03 -2.69 0.09
N ASP A 220 22.74 -2.61 1.40
CA ASP A 220 22.28 -1.40 2.07
C ASP A 220 23.28 -0.25 1.88
N ASN A 221 22.81 0.87 1.41
CA ASN A 221 23.56 2.11 1.41
C ASN A 221 23.27 2.88 2.71
N LEU A 222 24.09 2.66 3.70
CA LEU A 222 23.95 3.27 5.04
C LEU A 222 23.81 4.80 5.07
N LYS A 223 23.92 5.47 3.95
CA LYS A 223 23.76 6.93 3.79
C LYS A 223 22.45 7.33 3.10
N SER A 224 21.69 6.35 2.63
CA SER A 224 20.39 6.55 1.99
C SER A 224 19.36 5.72 2.76
N SER A 225 18.15 6.22 2.92
CA SER A 225 17.01 5.50 3.51
C SER A 225 15.97 5.10 2.45
N THR A 226 16.34 5.16 1.17
CA THR A 226 15.42 4.95 0.05
C THR A 226 16.01 4.09 -1.06
N ASP A 227 17.09 3.37 -0.76
CA ASP A 227 17.71 2.47 -1.74
C ASP A 227 16.89 1.18 -1.93
N MET A 228 17.33 0.33 -2.84
CA MET A 228 16.61 -0.90 -3.15
C MET A 228 16.60 -1.88 -1.98
N TYR A 229 17.65 -1.91 -1.16
CA TYR A 229 17.69 -2.70 0.06
C TYR A 229 16.59 -2.28 1.04
N ASP A 230 16.47 -0.98 1.32
CA ASP A 230 15.44 -0.45 2.23
C ASP A 230 14.03 -0.74 1.71
N LYS A 231 13.80 -0.64 0.39
CA LYS A 231 12.52 -0.99 -0.22
C LYS A 231 12.19 -2.48 -0.04
N LEU A 232 13.14 -3.39 -0.23
CA LEU A 232 12.96 -4.83 0.00
C LEU A 232 12.65 -5.13 1.48
N VAL A 233 13.37 -4.48 2.41
CA VAL A 233 13.08 -4.60 3.85
C VAL A 233 11.69 -4.07 4.18
N ALA A 234 11.32 -2.88 3.67
CA ALA A 234 10.01 -2.28 3.92
C ALA A 234 8.86 -3.12 3.38
N ALA A 235 9.07 -3.76 2.22
CA ALA A 235 8.11 -4.71 1.65
C ALA A 235 8.02 -6.04 2.44
N GLY A 236 8.93 -6.26 3.39
CA GLY A 236 8.94 -7.49 4.19
C GLY A 236 9.48 -8.69 3.43
N CYS A 237 10.36 -8.45 2.47
CA CYS A 237 10.98 -9.52 1.70
C CYS A 237 11.95 -10.33 2.57
N GLU A 238 11.94 -11.65 2.41
CA GLU A 238 12.73 -12.58 3.21
C GLU A 238 13.42 -13.63 2.35
N LYS A 239 14.34 -14.37 2.97
CA LYS A 239 14.96 -15.50 2.28
C LYS A 239 13.91 -16.53 1.86
N ASP A 240 14.10 -17.09 0.67
CA ASP A 240 13.23 -18.04 -0.04
C ASP A 240 11.94 -17.45 -0.64
N ASP A 241 11.65 -16.15 -0.47
CA ASP A 241 10.60 -15.47 -1.20
C ASP A 241 10.90 -15.42 -2.70
N PHE A 242 9.84 -15.49 -3.50
CA PHE A 242 9.88 -15.22 -4.94
C PHE A 242 9.24 -13.87 -5.25
N LEU A 243 9.83 -13.15 -6.19
CA LEU A 243 9.42 -11.83 -6.64
C LEU A 243 9.38 -11.78 -8.16
N LEU A 244 8.53 -10.92 -8.70
CA LEU A 244 8.73 -10.39 -10.06
C LEU A 244 9.66 -9.19 -9.98
N THR A 245 10.73 -9.21 -10.75
CA THR A 245 11.72 -8.13 -10.80
C THR A 245 11.84 -7.59 -12.21
N TYR A 246 12.15 -6.30 -12.30
CA TYR A 246 12.31 -5.57 -13.54
C TYR A 246 13.69 -4.92 -13.54
N PHE A 247 14.43 -5.08 -14.61
CA PHE A 247 15.78 -4.54 -14.75
C PHE A 247 15.84 -3.56 -15.92
N LYS A 248 16.54 -2.44 -15.73
CA LYS A 248 16.77 -1.46 -16.79
C LYS A 248 17.40 -2.12 -18.01
N ALA A 249 16.93 -1.78 -19.20
CA ALA A 249 17.38 -2.38 -20.44
C ALA A 249 17.29 -3.92 -20.47
N ALA A 250 16.49 -4.53 -19.57
CA ALA A 250 16.48 -5.96 -19.32
C ALA A 250 17.86 -6.57 -18.95
N ASP A 251 18.78 -5.75 -18.44
CA ASP A 251 20.12 -6.18 -18.01
C ASP A 251 20.09 -6.72 -16.58
N VAL A 252 20.10 -8.04 -16.46
CA VAL A 252 20.08 -8.76 -15.16
C VAL A 252 21.48 -9.01 -14.60
N SER A 253 22.53 -8.49 -15.24
CA SER A 253 23.92 -8.80 -14.86
C SER A 253 24.36 -8.16 -13.55
N ASP A 254 23.66 -7.13 -13.10
CA ASP A 254 24.08 -6.28 -11.99
C ASP A 254 22.86 -5.80 -11.19
N GLY A 255 22.96 -5.84 -9.85
CA GLY A 255 21.93 -5.34 -8.94
C GLY A 255 21.66 -3.84 -9.07
N SER A 256 22.54 -3.04 -9.67
CA SER A 256 22.32 -1.62 -9.91
C SER A 256 21.31 -1.35 -11.02
N SER A 257 21.06 -2.32 -11.88
CA SER A 257 20.04 -2.27 -12.94
C SER A 257 18.64 -2.61 -12.43
N LEU A 258 18.48 -3.14 -11.22
CA LEU A 258 17.19 -3.45 -10.62
C LEU A 258 16.34 -2.19 -10.47
N LEU A 259 15.28 -2.10 -11.30
CA LEU A 259 14.41 -0.94 -11.40
C LEU A 259 13.25 -1.01 -10.40
N LYS A 260 12.59 -2.18 -10.35
CA LYS A 260 11.37 -2.42 -9.58
C LYS A 260 11.30 -3.89 -9.19
N PHE A 261 10.58 -4.19 -8.12
CA PHE A 261 10.13 -5.54 -7.78
C PHE A 261 8.65 -5.49 -7.35
N GLU A 262 7.98 -6.62 -7.46
CA GLU A 262 6.59 -6.84 -7.04
C GLU A 262 6.45 -8.24 -6.47
N ASP A 263 5.43 -8.45 -5.65
CA ASP A 263 5.05 -9.79 -5.23
C ASP A 263 4.61 -10.60 -6.45
N VAL A 264 5.02 -11.87 -6.50
CA VAL A 264 4.59 -12.78 -7.55
C VAL A 264 3.24 -13.38 -7.19
N GLU A 265 2.29 -13.35 -8.12
CA GLU A 265 1.02 -14.06 -7.95
C GLU A 265 1.23 -15.56 -8.10
N THR A 266 0.54 -16.34 -7.29
CA THR A 266 0.70 -17.80 -7.29
C THR A 266 -0.65 -18.50 -7.35
N GLU A 267 -0.67 -19.65 -8.04
CA GLU A 267 -1.84 -20.54 -8.15
C GLU A 267 -1.45 -21.99 -7.84
N VAL A 268 -2.24 -22.63 -7.01
CA VAL A 268 -2.03 -24.03 -6.61
C VAL A 268 -3.15 -24.91 -7.13
N GLY A 269 -2.80 -26.06 -7.67
CA GLY A 269 -3.80 -27.03 -8.10
C GLY A 269 -3.23 -28.24 -8.80
N THR A 270 -4.10 -29.19 -9.13
CA THR A 270 -3.70 -30.41 -9.85
C THR A 270 -3.44 -30.10 -11.32
N LEU A 271 -2.26 -30.43 -11.81
CA LEU A 271 -1.93 -30.39 -13.23
C LEU A 271 -2.71 -31.48 -13.98
N THR A 272 -3.65 -31.08 -14.82
CA THR A 272 -4.56 -32.03 -15.52
C THR A 272 -4.21 -32.21 -17.00
N SER A 273 -3.63 -31.18 -17.62
CA SER A 273 -3.17 -31.27 -19.00
C SER A 273 -2.11 -30.21 -19.31
N TYR A 274 -1.35 -30.43 -20.36
CA TYR A 274 -0.43 -29.45 -20.91
C TYR A 274 -0.38 -29.59 -22.44
N SER A 275 0.03 -28.56 -23.13
CA SER A 275 0.33 -28.61 -24.56
C SER A 275 1.80 -28.27 -24.77
N ALA A 276 2.46 -29.11 -25.56
CA ALA A 276 3.84 -28.92 -25.94
C ALA A 276 3.92 -28.02 -27.20
N THR A 277 4.92 -27.17 -27.24
CA THR A 277 5.37 -26.52 -28.47
C THR A 277 6.83 -26.80 -28.72
N ASP A 278 7.30 -26.43 -29.91
CA ASP A 278 8.63 -26.72 -30.39
C ASP A 278 9.70 -26.02 -29.51
N GLU A 279 10.69 -26.76 -29.09
CA GLU A 279 11.78 -26.30 -28.21
C GLU A 279 12.66 -25.21 -28.87
N ASP A 280 12.62 -25.07 -30.20
CA ASP A 280 13.44 -24.11 -30.92
C ASP A 280 12.89 -22.66 -30.87
N ASP A 281 11.61 -22.46 -30.51
CA ASP A 281 10.94 -21.15 -30.55
C ASP A 281 10.65 -20.55 -29.15
N GLY A 282 11.18 -21.13 -28.08
CA GLY A 282 10.87 -20.75 -26.70
C GLY A 282 9.54 -21.36 -26.18
N PHE A 283 9.19 -21.08 -24.92
CA PHE A 283 8.04 -21.68 -24.28
C PHE A 283 6.72 -21.09 -24.75
N ASN A 284 6.14 -21.59 -25.82
CA ASN A 284 4.77 -21.27 -26.26
C ASN A 284 3.81 -22.40 -25.88
N GLY A 285 3.80 -22.83 -24.63
CA GLY A 285 2.96 -23.91 -24.17
C GLY A 285 1.80 -23.43 -23.31
N THR A 286 0.95 -24.38 -22.93
CA THR A 286 -0.10 -24.13 -21.95
C THR A 286 -0.15 -25.26 -20.94
N VAL A 287 -0.54 -24.93 -19.70
CA VAL A 287 -0.83 -25.90 -18.66
C VAL A 287 -2.26 -25.70 -18.14
N THR A 288 -2.92 -26.77 -17.73
CA THR A 288 -4.22 -26.68 -17.06
C THR A 288 -4.05 -27.13 -15.62
N VAL A 289 -4.23 -26.21 -14.69
CA VAL A 289 -4.06 -26.41 -13.26
C VAL A 289 -5.35 -26.00 -12.54
N GLY A 290 -5.85 -26.84 -11.64
CA GLY A 290 -7.09 -26.57 -10.93
C GLY A 290 -8.33 -26.37 -11.84
N GLY A 291 -8.27 -26.81 -13.09
CA GLY A 291 -9.32 -26.62 -14.10
C GLY A 291 -9.19 -25.34 -14.93
N THR A 292 -8.26 -24.46 -14.59
CA THR A 292 -7.95 -23.22 -15.34
C THR A 292 -6.77 -23.44 -16.28
N LYS A 293 -6.87 -22.93 -17.50
CA LYS A 293 -5.81 -22.99 -18.50
C LYS A 293 -4.95 -21.74 -18.42
N TYR A 294 -3.65 -21.93 -18.26
CA TYR A 294 -2.63 -20.88 -18.22
C TYR A 294 -1.68 -21.03 -19.40
N THR A 295 -1.25 -19.90 -19.96
CA THR A 295 -0.20 -19.83 -20.97
C THR A 295 1.17 -19.74 -20.30
N LEU A 296 2.17 -20.46 -20.82
CA LEU A 296 3.54 -20.33 -20.34
C LEU A 296 4.16 -19.06 -20.92
N ALA A 297 4.80 -18.26 -20.08
CA ALA A 297 5.63 -17.15 -20.55
C ALA A 297 6.87 -17.71 -21.27
N SER A 298 7.36 -16.98 -22.28
CA SER A 298 8.62 -17.34 -22.94
C SER A 298 9.82 -17.35 -21.99
N GLY A 299 9.73 -16.62 -20.88
CA GLY A 299 10.70 -16.64 -19.77
C GLY A 299 10.37 -17.63 -18.66
N CYS A 300 9.51 -18.62 -18.88
CA CYS A 300 9.21 -19.64 -17.88
C CYS A 300 10.50 -20.36 -17.45
N ALA A 301 10.75 -20.40 -16.14
CA ALA A 301 12.01 -20.86 -15.59
C ALA A 301 12.23 -22.36 -15.83
N GLU A 302 13.32 -22.70 -16.49
CA GLU A 302 13.89 -24.04 -16.59
C GLU A 302 15.16 -24.13 -15.73
N HIS A 303 15.05 -24.71 -14.59
CA HIS A 303 16.15 -24.90 -13.65
C HIS A 303 15.82 -26.07 -12.72
N ASP A 304 16.84 -26.68 -12.12
CA ASP A 304 16.67 -27.82 -11.18
C ASP A 304 15.69 -27.55 -10.01
N SER A 305 15.40 -26.28 -9.74
CA SER A 305 14.43 -25.87 -8.72
C SER A 305 12.98 -25.82 -9.22
N PHE A 306 12.73 -26.04 -10.49
CA PHE A 306 11.41 -25.98 -11.10
C PHE A 306 11.06 -27.28 -11.82
N VAL A 307 9.79 -27.48 -12.05
CA VAL A 307 9.30 -28.52 -12.96
C VAL A 307 9.59 -28.06 -14.37
N ASN A 308 10.61 -28.64 -14.98
CA ASN A 308 10.97 -28.34 -16.35
C ASN A 308 9.88 -28.77 -17.31
N TYR A 309 9.76 -28.07 -18.40
CA TYR A 309 8.76 -28.33 -19.42
C TYR A 309 8.80 -29.78 -19.96
N SER A 310 10.00 -30.32 -20.17
CA SER A 310 10.22 -31.72 -20.57
C SER A 310 9.66 -32.74 -19.59
N ASP A 311 9.51 -32.36 -18.32
CA ASP A 311 9.10 -33.25 -17.23
C ASP A 311 7.62 -33.15 -16.87
N LEU A 312 6.87 -32.20 -17.46
CA LEU A 312 5.44 -31.97 -17.15
C LEU A 312 4.60 -33.24 -17.22
N ASN A 313 4.92 -34.16 -18.15
CA ASN A 313 4.23 -35.45 -18.24
C ASN A 313 4.31 -36.26 -16.95
N SER A 314 5.40 -36.17 -16.22
CA SER A 314 5.59 -36.89 -14.95
C SER A 314 4.82 -36.29 -13.78
N TYR A 315 4.29 -35.07 -13.97
CA TYR A 315 3.52 -34.32 -12.96
C TYR A 315 2.02 -34.31 -13.24
N LEU A 316 1.55 -34.92 -14.33
CA LEU A 316 0.12 -35.08 -14.58
C LEU A 316 -0.57 -35.79 -13.42
N GLY A 317 -1.65 -35.22 -12.92
CA GLY A 317 -2.41 -35.70 -11.76
C GLY A 317 -1.79 -35.36 -10.41
N LYS A 318 -0.66 -34.63 -10.37
CA LYS A 318 -0.04 -34.13 -9.14
C LYS A 318 -0.39 -32.66 -8.92
N GLU A 319 -0.34 -32.24 -7.67
CA GLU A 319 -0.46 -30.86 -7.29
C GLU A 319 0.84 -30.10 -7.59
N VAL A 320 0.68 -28.90 -8.18
CA VAL A 320 1.78 -28.00 -8.55
C VAL A 320 1.43 -26.58 -8.11
N LEU A 321 2.46 -25.78 -7.94
CA LEU A 321 2.37 -24.34 -7.72
C LEU A 321 2.87 -23.62 -8.97
N LEU A 322 2.07 -22.70 -9.47
CA LEU A 322 2.42 -21.79 -10.56
C LEU A 322 2.85 -20.44 -9.98
N TYR A 323 3.90 -19.85 -10.53
CA TYR A 323 4.27 -18.45 -10.36
C TYR A 323 3.86 -17.70 -11.61
N LEU A 324 3.06 -16.62 -11.46
CA LEU A 324 2.48 -15.89 -12.58
C LEU A 324 3.13 -14.51 -12.70
N ASP A 325 3.28 -14.04 -13.96
CA ASP A 325 3.64 -12.65 -14.21
C ASP A 325 2.42 -11.72 -14.04
N ALA A 326 2.63 -10.42 -14.22
CA ALA A 326 1.58 -9.41 -14.13
C ALA A 326 0.44 -9.59 -15.17
N ASN A 327 0.65 -10.41 -16.20
CA ASN A 327 -0.32 -10.72 -17.26
C ASN A 327 -1.03 -12.06 -17.03
N GLY A 328 -0.72 -12.76 -15.92
CA GLY A 328 -1.25 -14.08 -15.59
C GLY A 328 -0.60 -15.23 -16.35
N MET A 329 0.57 -15.03 -16.96
CA MET A 329 1.32 -16.08 -17.64
C MET A 329 2.30 -16.76 -16.68
N VAL A 330 2.54 -18.05 -16.89
CA VAL A 330 3.36 -18.86 -16.00
C VAL A 330 4.85 -18.58 -16.20
N MET A 331 5.49 -18.09 -15.15
CA MET A 331 6.93 -17.81 -15.08
C MET A 331 7.74 -18.94 -14.45
N GLY A 332 7.09 -19.88 -13.77
CA GLY A 332 7.73 -21.04 -13.16
C GLY A 332 6.70 -21.99 -12.56
N ILE A 333 7.06 -23.26 -12.50
CA ILE A 333 6.21 -24.34 -11.93
C ILE A 333 7.04 -25.08 -10.89
N THR A 334 6.51 -25.22 -9.68
CA THR A 334 7.14 -26.03 -8.63
C THR A 334 6.18 -27.10 -8.11
N THR A 335 6.69 -28.02 -7.32
CA THR A 335 5.84 -29.00 -6.63
C THR A 335 5.30 -28.43 -5.33
N GLU A 336 4.21 -28.99 -4.81
CA GLU A 336 3.64 -28.58 -3.51
C GLU A 336 4.67 -28.61 -2.36
N ALA A 337 5.68 -29.48 -2.45
CA ALA A 337 6.73 -29.57 -1.44
C ALA A 337 7.68 -28.38 -1.47
N ASP A 338 7.81 -27.72 -2.63
CA ASP A 338 8.64 -26.51 -2.84
C ASP A 338 7.80 -25.24 -2.75
N ALA A 339 6.47 -25.33 -2.88
CA ALA A 339 5.59 -24.29 -2.44
C ALA A 339 5.89 -24.12 -0.96
N ALA A 340 6.59 -23.03 -0.62
CA ALA A 340 6.67 -22.60 0.77
C ALA A 340 5.23 -22.64 1.26
N ALA A 341 4.92 -23.63 2.10
CA ALA A 341 3.57 -23.89 2.55
C ALA A 341 3.01 -22.53 2.94
N VAL A 342 1.90 -22.11 2.35
CA VAL A 342 1.12 -21.01 2.89
C VAL A 342 0.90 -21.43 4.33
N THR A 343 1.73 -20.88 5.21
CA THR A 343 1.80 -21.38 6.57
C THR A 343 0.56 -20.84 7.25
N ASN A 344 -0.49 -21.66 7.25
CA ASN A 344 -1.76 -21.31 7.88
C ASN A 344 -1.51 -21.23 9.38
N TYR A 345 -1.35 -20.01 9.89
CA TYR A 345 -1.21 -19.76 11.31
C TYR A 345 -2.58 -19.59 11.97
N ALA A 346 -2.68 -20.09 13.18
CA ALA A 346 -3.79 -19.81 14.06
C ALA A 346 -3.30 -19.71 15.51
N TYR A 347 -4.06 -19.01 16.35
CA TYR A 347 -3.87 -18.98 17.78
C TYR A 347 -4.94 -19.87 18.44
N VAL A 348 -4.54 -20.76 19.33
CA VAL A 348 -5.44 -21.69 19.99
C VAL A 348 -6.09 -21.01 21.19
N LEU A 349 -7.35 -20.62 21.05
CA LEU A 349 -8.14 -20.00 22.13
C LEU A 349 -8.59 -21.01 23.18
N ALA A 350 -8.84 -22.25 22.78
CA ALA A 350 -9.21 -23.36 23.65
C ALA A 350 -9.07 -24.69 22.91
N ALA A 351 -8.77 -25.75 23.63
CA ALA A 351 -8.80 -27.10 23.13
C ALA A 351 -9.53 -28.02 24.14
N GLY A 352 -10.01 -29.18 23.70
CA GLY A 352 -10.68 -30.11 24.60
C GLY A 352 -11.36 -31.28 23.94
N VAL A 353 -11.93 -32.11 24.79
CA VAL A 353 -12.69 -33.29 24.40
C VAL A 353 -14.18 -32.99 24.50
N ASP A 354 -14.88 -33.04 23.37
CA ASP A 354 -16.35 -33.01 23.36
C ASP A 354 -16.86 -34.44 23.48
N SER A 355 -17.29 -34.79 24.66
CA SER A 355 -17.85 -36.14 24.95
C SER A 355 -19.37 -36.09 24.94
N THR A 356 -19.96 -36.71 23.94
CA THR A 356 -21.38 -37.04 23.91
C THR A 356 -21.54 -38.52 24.24
N TRP A 357 -22.77 -38.96 24.62
CA TRP A 357 -23.06 -40.32 25.13
C TRP A 357 -22.44 -41.47 24.32
N ASP A 358 -22.28 -41.32 23.02
CA ASP A 358 -21.81 -42.38 22.10
C ASP A 358 -20.50 -42.06 21.37
N ASN A 359 -20.02 -40.82 21.37
CA ASN A 359 -18.81 -40.40 20.64
C ASN A 359 -18.06 -39.30 21.39
N SER A 360 -16.76 -39.47 21.55
CA SER A 360 -15.87 -38.38 21.91
C SER A 360 -15.13 -37.87 20.66
N SER A 361 -15.12 -36.58 20.48
CA SER A 361 -14.33 -35.92 19.44
C SER A 361 -13.40 -34.86 20.07
N PHE A 362 -12.20 -34.79 19.57
CA PHE A 362 -11.28 -33.70 19.94
C PHE A 362 -11.64 -32.47 19.17
N LYS A 363 -11.61 -31.31 19.83
CA LYS A 363 -11.93 -30.01 19.22
C LYS A 363 -10.94 -28.95 19.67
N ALA A 364 -10.69 -28.00 18.79
CA ALA A 364 -9.97 -26.76 19.12
C ALA A 364 -10.75 -25.56 18.62
N LYS A 365 -10.73 -24.47 19.39
CA LYS A 365 -11.22 -23.15 19.00
C LYS A 365 -10.04 -22.34 18.53
N LEU A 366 -9.99 -22.05 17.24
CA LEU A 366 -8.90 -21.39 16.58
C LEU A 366 -9.28 -19.96 16.22
N LEU A 367 -8.36 -19.03 16.46
CA LEU A 367 -8.40 -17.66 15.96
C LEU A 367 -7.42 -17.59 14.77
N TYR A 368 -7.95 -17.34 13.59
CA TYR A 368 -7.18 -17.29 12.35
C TYR A 368 -6.56 -15.92 12.10
N THR A 369 -5.64 -15.87 11.15
CA THR A 369 -4.93 -14.63 10.75
C THR A 369 -5.81 -13.56 10.10
N ASP A 370 -7.02 -13.92 9.67
CA ASP A 370 -8.05 -13.00 9.18
C ASP A 370 -8.96 -12.42 10.29
N GLY A 371 -8.71 -12.80 11.55
CA GLY A 371 -9.52 -12.39 12.70
C GLY A 371 -10.75 -13.27 12.93
N THR A 372 -11.03 -14.24 12.07
CA THR A 372 -12.17 -15.16 12.27
C THR A 372 -11.88 -16.20 13.35
N VAL A 373 -12.94 -16.67 14.01
CA VAL A 373 -12.86 -17.70 15.03
C VAL A 373 -13.73 -18.89 14.64
N ALA A 374 -13.15 -20.07 14.62
CA ALA A 374 -13.90 -21.31 14.38
C ALA A 374 -13.56 -22.41 15.37
N THR A 375 -14.53 -23.29 15.64
CA THR A 375 -14.31 -24.54 16.37
C THR A 375 -14.18 -25.67 15.36
N VAL A 376 -13.04 -26.31 15.34
CA VAL A 376 -12.69 -27.39 14.40
C VAL A 376 -12.55 -28.71 15.10
N VAL A 377 -12.81 -29.82 14.38
CA VAL A 377 -12.52 -31.19 14.85
C VAL A 377 -11.04 -31.46 14.58
N THR A 378 -10.31 -31.89 15.61
CA THR A 378 -8.89 -32.21 15.52
C THR A 378 -8.61 -33.72 15.47
N ASP A 379 -7.40 -34.06 15.04
CA ASP A 379 -6.94 -35.47 14.95
C ASP A 379 -6.71 -36.10 16.33
N LYS A 380 -6.29 -35.27 17.31
CA LYS A 380 -5.99 -35.68 18.70
C LYS A 380 -6.40 -34.60 19.69
N ASP A 381 -6.26 -34.88 20.98
CA ASP A 381 -6.49 -33.94 22.08
C ASP A 381 -5.28 -33.00 22.24
N TYR A 382 -5.50 -31.73 21.99
CA TYR A 382 -4.52 -30.65 22.15
C TYR A 382 -4.70 -29.86 23.47
N SER A 383 -5.53 -30.36 24.40
CA SER A 383 -5.63 -29.88 25.78
C SER A 383 -4.94 -30.81 26.79
N ALA A 384 -4.42 -31.97 26.34
CA ALA A 384 -3.74 -32.91 27.21
C ALA A 384 -2.37 -32.34 27.65
N GLU A 385 -2.00 -32.53 28.90
CA GLU A 385 -0.80 -32.00 29.56
C GLU A 385 0.52 -32.20 28.75
N ALA A 386 0.59 -33.26 27.94
CA ALA A 386 1.75 -33.52 27.05
C ALA A 386 1.69 -32.80 25.69
N ASN A 387 0.55 -32.20 25.33
CA ASN A 387 0.30 -31.53 24.06
C ASN A 387 -0.70 -30.37 24.27
N ASP A 388 -0.54 -29.61 25.33
CA ASP A 388 -1.38 -28.45 25.59
C ASP A 388 -0.93 -27.31 24.70
N TYR A 389 -1.77 -26.97 23.72
CA TYR A 389 -1.53 -25.92 22.74
C TYR A 389 -2.41 -24.70 23.01
N GLU A 390 -3.12 -24.65 24.15
CA GLU A 390 -3.89 -23.46 24.49
C GLU A 390 -2.96 -22.25 24.67
N ASN A 391 -3.35 -21.15 24.07
CA ASN A 391 -2.58 -19.91 24.01
C ASN A 391 -1.30 -19.93 23.15
N ASP A 392 -1.11 -20.98 22.35
CA ASP A 392 0.03 -21.06 21.44
C ASP A 392 -0.33 -20.63 20.03
N ILE A 393 0.68 -20.15 19.30
CA ILE A 393 0.61 -20.02 17.84
C ILE A 393 0.93 -21.37 17.22
N VAL A 394 0.05 -21.83 16.37
CA VAL A 394 0.15 -23.10 15.67
C VAL A 394 0.10 -22.91 14.16
N THR A 395 0.70 -23.83 13.42
CA THR A 395 0.33 -24.07 12.03
C THR A 395 -0.73 -25.16 11.99
N TYR A 396 -1.60 -25.11 10.99
CA TYR A 396 -2.63 -26.12 10.82
C TYR A 396 -2.75 -26.60 9.38
N LYS A 397 -3.15 -27.86 9.24
CA LYS A 397 -3.54 -28.46 7.96
C LYS A 397 -4.75 -29.35 8.16
N THR A 398 -5.55 -29.50 7.11
CA THR A 398 -6.71 -30.40 7.16
C THR A 398 -6.37 -31.71 6.47
N VAL A 399 -6.48 -32.81 7.22
CA VAL A 399 -6.24 -34.17 6.73
C VAL A 399 -7.47 -35.01 7.01
N SER A 400 -8.07 -35.56 5.97
CA SER A 400 -9.27 -36.43 6.08
C SER A 400 -10.41 -35.79 6.90
N GLY A 401 -10.60 -34.46 6.76
CA GLY A 401 -11.67 -33.72 7.45
C GLY A 401 -11.37 -33.39 8.92
N LYS A 402 -10.17 -33.64 9.41
CA LYS A 402 -9.69 -33.28 10.74
C LYS A 402 -8.51 -32.31 10.63
N VAL A 403 -8.39 -31.40 11.59
CA VAL A 403 -7.31 -30.45 11.66
C VAL A 403 -6.16 -30.99 12.49
N GLU A 404 -4.99 -31.06 11.91
CA GLU A 404 -3.72 -31.34 12.60
C GLU A 404 -3.04 -30.03 12.95
N LEU A 405 -2.60 -29.87 14.21
CA LEU A 405 -1.92 -28.67 14.72
C LEU A 405 -0.45 -28.95 14.99
N THR A 406 0.39 -27.96 14.71
CA THR A 406 1.81 -27.99 15.07
C THR A 406 2.18 -26.66 15.75
N THR A 407 2.66 -26.71 16.99
CA THR A 407 3.08 -25.51 17.74
C THR A 407 4.25 -24.81 17.06
N LYS A 408 4.19 -23.48 16.97
CA LYS A 408 5.25 -22.61 16.47
C LYS A 408 5.84 -21.73 17.57
N ALA A 409 5.03 -21.13 18.41
CA ALA A 409 5.48 -20.30 19.51
C ALA A 409 4.50 -20.37 20.68
N GLU A 410 5.06 -20.39 21.85
CA GLU A 410 4.30 -20.28 23.10
C GLU A 410 3.90 -18.82 23.33
N THR A 411 2.86 -18.61 24.14
CA THR A 411 2.45 -17.27 24.57
C THR A 411 3.60 -16.58 25.28
N ALA A 412 3.90 -15.36 24.88
CA ALA A 412 4.86 -14.53 25.60
C ALA A 412 4.38 -14.34 27.06
N ALA A 413 5.32 -14.36 28.00
CA ALA A 413 4.99 -14.16 29.41
C ALA A 413 4.15 -12.89 29.59
N PRO A 414 3.11 -12.90 30.44
CA PRO A 414 2.28 -11.71 30.69
C PRO A 414 3.16 -10.52 31.02
N GLY A 415 3.07 -9.47 30.26
CA GLY A 415 3.96 -8.31 30.40
C GLY A 415 3.38 -7.07 29.73
N SER A 416 4.16 -6.01 29.72
CA SER A 416 3.80 -4.80 28.99
C SER A 416 3.89 -5.03 27.48
N LEU A 417 2.90 -4.56 26.74
CA LEU A 417 2.96 -4.43 25.28
C LEU A 417 3.24 -2.95 24.96
N THR A 418 4.18 -2.69 24.09
CA THR A 418 4.36 -1.38 23.47
C THR A 418 4.57 -1.60 21.96
N LEU A 419 3.60 -1.13 21.20
CA LEU A 419 3.58 -1.20 19.74
C LEU A 419 3.18 0.18 19.21
N THR A 420 3.98 0.74 18.34
CA THR A 420 3.75 2.06 17.71
C THR A 420 3.51 1.85 16.23
N LYS A 421 2.40 2.41 15.71
CA LYS A 421 2.05 2.36 14.29
C LYS A 421 3.24 2.82 13.43
N GLY A 422 3.57 2.06 12.41
CA GLY A 422 4.67 2.37 11.48
C GLY A 422 6.09 2.22 12.03
N VAL A 423 6.26 1.91 13.33
CA VAL A 423 7.58 1.67 13.92
C VAL A 423 7.88 0.19 13.94
N ALA A 424 8.85 -0.25 13.14
CA ALA A 424 9.17 -1.66 12.98
C ALA A 424 9.49 -2.40 14.30
N LYS A 425 10.04 -1.72 15.29
CA LYS A 425 10.39 -2.32 16.58
C LYS A 425 9.25 -2.17 17.58
N PHE A 426 8.83 -3.27 18.19
CA PHE A 426 7.87 -3.30 19.30
C PHE A 426 8.35 -4.19 20.44
N THR A 427 7.72 -4.11 21.61
CA THR A 427 8.12 -4.88 22.79
C THR A 427 6.95 -5.60 23.42
N VAL A 428 7.18 -6.84 23.85
CA VAL A 428 6.24 -7.65 24.62
C VAL A 428 6.97 -8.22 25.83
N GLY A 429 6.50 -7.96 27.04
CA GLY A 429 7.10 -8.45 28.28
C GLY A 429 8.57 -8.06 28.45
N GLY A 430 9.01 -6.94 27.86
CA GLY A 430 10.40 -6.48 27.87
C GLY A 430 11.28 -7.09 26.75
N THR A 431 10.78 -8.04 25.99
CA THR A 431 11.46 -8.58 24.80
C THR A 431 11.14 -7.73 23.59
N SER A 432 12.17 -7.41 22.79
CA SER A 432 12.03 -6.64 21.56
C SER A 432 11.83 -7.55 20.36
N TYR A 433 10.85 -7.22 19.56
CA TYR A 433 10.54 -7.85 18.28
C TYR A 433 10.57 -6.81 17.16
N TYR A 434 10.70 -7.27 15.94
CA TYR A 434 10.61 -6.43 14.74
C TYR A 434 9.48 -6.90 13.86
N ALA A 435 8.81 -5.97 13.21
CA ALA A 435 7.72 -6.23 12.28
C ALA A 435 7.98 -5.54 10.94
N ASN A 436 7.37 -6.05 9.89
CA ASN A 436 7.47 -5.51 8.53
C ASN A 436 6.07 -5.39 7.88
N ALA A 437 6.03 -5.15 6.58
CA ALA A 437 4.78 -5.03 5.84
C ALA A 437 3.97 -6.34 5.73
N LYS A 438 4.61 -7.51 5.90
CA LYS A 438 3.96 -8.83 5.86
C LYS A 438 3.57 -9.36 7.24
N THR A 439 4.04 -8.77 8.33
CA THR A 439 3.67 -9.19 9.70
C THR A 439 2.17 -9.09 9.90
N VAL A 440 1.54 -10.17 10.32
CA VAL A 440 0.09 -10.18 10.61
C VAL A 440 -0.13 -9.95 12.09
N PHE A 441 -0.94 -8.95 12.43
CA PHE A 441 -1.38 -8.66 13.79
C PHE A 441 -2.86 -9.00 13.91
N VAL A 442 -3.24 -9.82 14.86
CA VAL A 442 -4.63 -10.08 15.21
C VAL A 442 -4.90 -9.54 16.60
N VAL A 443 -5.70 -8.50 16.69
CA VAL A 443 -5.91 -7.71 17.89
C VAL A 443 -7.31 -7.93 18.42
N LYS A 444 -7.43 -8.35 19.69
CA LYS A 444 -8.69 -8.43 20.39
C LYS A 444 -9.17 -7.04 20.76
N THR A 445 -10.42 -6.76 20.42
CA THR A 445 -11.18 -5.60 20.91
C THR A 445 -12.46 -6.08 21.58
N GLY A 446 -13.20 -5.19 22.23
CA GLY A 446 -14.41 -5.57 22.95
C GLY A 446 -14.14 -6.19 24.32
N THR A 447 -15.19 -6.77 24.92
CA THR A 447 -15.14 -7.37 26.27
C THR A 447 -14.76 -8.85 26.20
N ASP A 448 -14.40 -9.44 27.34
CA ASP A 448 -14.14 -10.90 27.43
C ASP A 448 -15.37 -11.76 27.14
N THR A 449 -16.57 -11.22 27.36
CA THR A 449 -17.84 -11.89 27.07
C THR A 449 -18.30 -11.72 25.62
N ASP A 450 -17.81 -10.67 24.93
CA ASP A 450 -18.11 -10.39 23.52
C ASP A 450 -16.85 -9.88 22.81
N PRO A 451 -15.87 -10.77 22.58
CA PRO A 451 -14.61 -10.41 21.95
C PRO A 451 -14.78 -10.23 20.43
N VAL A 452 -14.23 -9.15 19.92
CA VAL A 452 -14.05 -8.90 18.48
C VAL A 452 -12.57 -8.98 18.17
N TYR A 453 -12.20 -9.67 17.12
CA TYR A 453 -10.81 -9.77 16.67
C TYR A 453 -10.67 -9.09 15.31
N THR A 454 -9.72 -8.20 15.22
CA THR A 454 -9.43 -7.46 13.98
C THR A 454 -8.02 -7.80 13.51
N ALA A 455 -7.91 -8.19 12.25
CA ALA A 455 -6.63 -8.49 11.61
C ALA A 455 -6.07 -7.26 10.89
N TYR A 456 -4.77 -7.04 11.04
CA TYR A 456 -4.01 -6.01 10.35
C TYR A 456 -2.79 -6.66 9.70
N VAL A 457 -2.56 -6.39 8.43
CA VAL A 457 -1.35 -6.82 7.71
C VAL A 457 -0.39 -5.65 7.59
N GLY A 458 0.79 -5.83 8.15
CA GLY A 458 1.84 -4.81 8.18
C GLY A 458 1.78 -3.86 9.38
N ILE A 459 2.96 -3.49 9.87
CA ILE A 459 3.13 -2.60 11.04
C ILE A 459 2.56 -1.19 10.80
N ALA A 460 2.45 -0.75 9.55
CA ALA A 460 1.87 0.54 9.20
C ALA A 460 0.34 0.58 9.36
N ASN A 461 -0.32 -0.58 9.39
CA ASN A 461 -1.78 -0.67 9.41
C ASN A 461 -2.35 -0.99 10.80
N VAL A 462 -1.54 -1.53 11.71
CA VAL A 462 -1.97 -1.80 13.09
C VAL A 462 -1.93 -0.50 13.91
N PRO A 463 -2.95 -0.24 14.75
CA PRO A 463 -2.92 0.95 15.60
C PRO A 463 -1.82 0.86 16.65
N SER A 464 -1.38 2.01 17.18
CA SER A 464 -0.49 2.03 18.34
C SER A 464 -1.18 1.44 19.56
N LEU A 465 -0.53 0.49 20.22
CA LEU A 465 -1.11 -0.26 21.33
C LEU A 465 -0.16 -0.28 22.53
N LYS A 466 -0.70 -0.10 23.72
CA LYS A 466 0.04 -0.18 24.98
C LYS A 466 -0.76 -0.96 26.03
N ALA A 467 -0.08 -1.84 26.73
CA ALA A 467 -0.65 -2.49 27.91
C ALA A 467 0.41 -2.49 29.02
N ALA A 468 0.01 -2.04 30.21
CA ALA A 468 0.92 -1.85 31.35
C ALA A 468 1.41 -3.19 31.94
N SER A 469 0.53 -4.16 32.08
CA SER A 469 0.85 -5.52 32.54
C SER A 469 -0.30 -6.46 32.28
N GLY A 470 -0.01 -7.75 32.08
CA GLY A 470 -1.03 -8.78 31.94
C GLY A 470 -1.63 -8.94 30.54
N ALA A 471 -1.08 -8.26 29.56
CA ALA A 471 -1.47 -8.49 28.18
C ALA A 471 -1.11 -9.93 27.76
N THR A 472 -2.07 -10.67 27.21
CA THR A 472 -1.83 -11.99 26.65
C THR A 472 -1.48 -11.80 25.18
N VAL A 473 -0.19 -11.94 24.85
CA VAL A 473 0.33 -11.75 23.51
C VAL A 473 1.18 -12.96 23.15
N ALA A 474 0.91 -13.55 21.99
CA ALA A 474 1.77 -14.57 21.40
C ALA A 474 2.46 -13.97 20.16
N VAL A 475 3.76 -14.20 20.03
CA VAL A 475 4.57 -13.75 18.90
C VAL A 475 5.33 -14.94 18.33
N TYR A 476 5.17 -15.17 17.03
CA TYR A 476 6.05 -16.06 16.30
C TYR A 476 6.96 -15.23 15.40
N ASP A 477 8.27 -15.37 15.60
CA ASP A 477 9.28 -14.67 14.81
C ASP A 477 10.26 -15.65 14.16
N GLU A 478 10.74 -15.27 12.99
CA GLU A 478 11.85 -15.90 12.28
C GLU A 478 12.90 -14.83 11.96
N ASP A 479 14.15 -15.14 12.17
CA ASP A 479 15.27 -14.21 11.95
C ASP A 479 15.09 -12.83 12.61
N SER A 480 14.44 -12.80 13.77
CA SER A 480 14.10 -11.60 14.56
C SER A 480 12.96 -10.75 13.96
N ILE A 481 12.26 -11.22 12.95
CA ILE A 481 11.09 -10.56 12.36
C ILE A 481 9.83 -11.36 12.73
N ALA A 482 8.88 -10.67 13.36
CA ALA A 482 7.60 -11.28 13.71
C ALA A 482 6.80 -11.62 12.44
N LYS A 483 6.38 -12.86 12.31
CA LYS A 483 5.49 -13.33 11.25
C LYS A 483 4.04 -13.09 11.63
N VAL A 484 3.68 -13.50 12.83
CA VAL A 484 2.32 -13.41 13.36
C VAL A 484 2.37 -12.94 14.81
N VAL A 485 1.47 -12.03 15.16
CA VAL A 485 1.30 -11.51 16.52
C VAL A 485 -0.18 -11.58 16.87
N TYR A 486 -0.51 -12.39 17.89
CA TYR A 486 -1.87 -12.47 18.43
C TYR A 486 -1.94 -11.75 19.76
N ILE A 487 -2.78 -10.71 19.85
CA ILE A 487 -3.03 -9.95 21.06
C ILE A 487 -4.39 -10.38 21.58
N ALA A 488 -4.39 -11.35 22.48
CA ALA A 488 -5.59 -12.03 22.96
C ALA A 488 -6.27 -11.35 24.15
N SER A 489 -5.64 -10.34 24.76
CA SER A 489 -6.28 -9.43 25.73
C SER A 489 -6.50 -8.08 25.05
N ALA A 490 -7.62 -7.42 25.37
CA ALA A 490 -7.87 -6.09 24.83
C ALA A 490 -6.81 -5.11 25.39
N PRO A 491 -5.88 -4.65 24.56
CA PRO A 491 -4.91 -3.64 24.99
C PRO A 491 -5.58 -2.27 25.00
N GLU A 492 -5.05 -1.38 25.80
CA GLU A 492 -5.39 0.04 25.67
C GLU A 492 -4.73 0.59 24.41
N ALA A 493 -5.44 1.44 23.67
CA ALA A 493 -4.82 2.21 22.60
C ALA A 493 -3.71 3.07 23.22
N SER A 494 -2.53 3.06 22.62
CA SER A 494 -1.43 3.92 23.05
C SER A 494 -1.22 4.98 21.98
N SER A 495 -1.57 6.21 22.29
CA SER A 495 -1.00 7.33 21.57
C SER A 495 0.47 7.47 22.02
N THR A 496 1.40 7.41 21.11
CA THR A 496 2.83 7.70 21.35
C THR A 496 3.11 9.19 21.34
N GLY A 497 2.09 9.99 20.99
CA GLY A 497 2.09 11.44 21.00
C GLY A 497 0.97 12.01 21.84
N ALA A 498 0.99 13.32 22.03
CA ALA A 498 -0.11 14.04 22.61
C ALA A 498 -1.33 13.97 21.68
N THR A 499 -2.49 13.64 22.24
CA THR A 499 -3.75 13.68 21.52
C THR A 499 -4.32 15.09 21.59
N PHE A 500 -4.61 15.69 20.43
CA PHE A 500 -5.30 16.97 20.34
C PHE A 500 -6.77 16.73 19.99
N VAL A 501 -7.67 17.31 20.76
CA VAL A 501 -9.12 17.28 20.50
C VAL A 501 -9.58 18.71 20.24
N ALA A 502 -10.23 18.95 19.11
CA ALA A 502 -10.84 20.23 18.78
C ALA A 502 -12.17 20.38 19.55
N GLY A 503 -12.05 20.78 20.80
CA GLY A 503 -13.22 21.03 21.66
C GLY A 503 -13.90 22.36 21.34
N TYR A 504 -15.21 22.40 21.46
CA TYR A 504 -16.02 23.60 21.32
C TYR A 504 -17.37 23.42 21.99
N ALA A 505 -17.97 24.51 22.46
CA ALA A 505 -19.29 24.50 23.12
C ALA A 505 -20.40 24.18 22.10
N GLY A 506 -21.30 23.28 22.47
CA GLY A 506 -22.43 22.87 21.64
C GLY A 506 -22.06 21.85 20.58
N ALA A 507 -21.11 20.96 20.85
CA ALA A 507 -20.70 19.86 19.98
C ALA A 507 -21.88 18.96 19.57
N SER A 508 -21.71 18.27 18.47
CA SER A 508 -22.70 17.33 17.96
C SER A 508 -22.94 16.18 18.93
N GLU A 509 -24.18 16.01 19.38
CA GLU A 509 -24.58 14.93 20.26
C GLU A 509 -25.03 13.71 19.47
N VAL A 510 -24.60 12.52 19.88
CA VAL A 510 -25.06 11.23 19.38
C VAL A 510 -25.66 10.43 20.52
N ALA A 511 -26.95 10.12 20.41
CA ALA A 511 -27.65 9.28 21.40
C ALA A 511 -27.59 7.81 20.97
N GLU A 512 -27.06 6.96 21.82
CA GLU A 512 -26.97 5.52 21.61
C GLU A 512 -27.72 4.74 22.70
N TYR A 513 -28.30 3.60 22.31
CA TYR A 513 -28.98 2.73 23.27
C TYR A 513 -27.98 1.70 23.81
N VAL A 514 -27.55 1.90 25.06
CA VAL A 514 -26.53 1.08 25.70
C VAL A 514 -27.11 0.49 27.00
N ASN A 515 -27.07 -0.84 27.11
CA ASN A 515 -27.51 -1.58 28.31
C ASN A 515 -28.89 -1.19 28.85
N GLY A 516 -29.86 -0.91 27.97
CA GLY A 516 -31.23 -0.61 28.37
C GLY A 516 -31.51 0.89 28.65
N SER A 517 -30.54 1.75 28.42
CA SER A 517 -30.67 3.22 28.61
C SER A 517 -30.17 3.96 27.36
N ILE A 518 -30.72 5.14 27.14
CA ILE A 518 -30.19 6.07 26.15
C ILE A 518 -29.02 6.81 26.81
N VAL A 519 -27.86 6.76 26.19
CA VAL A 519 -26.64 7.47 26.58
C VAL A 519 -26.27 8.45 25.48
N THR A 520 -26.01 9.70 25.84
CA THR A 520 -25.57 10.75 24.92
C THR A 520 -24.06 10.83 24.94
N TYR A 521 -23.46 10.92 23.78
CA TYR A 521 -22.04 11.13 23.55
C TYR A 521 -21.82 12.37 22.72
N TYR A 522 -20.64 12.98 22.85
CA TYR A 522 -20.23 14.16 22.12
C TYR A 522 -19.17 13.75 21.08
N VAL A 523 -19.30 14.23 19.85
CA VAL A 523 -18.42 13.87 18.72
C VAL A 523 -17.53 15.04 18.39
N TYR A 524 -16.21 14.79 18.36
CA TYR A 524 -15.19 15.78 18.05
C TYR A 524 -14.21 15.27 17.02
N ASP A 525 -13.63 16.19 16.26
CA ASP A 525 -12.39 15.91 15.53
C ASP A 525 -11.21 15.90 16.49
N ALA A 526 -10.28 15.00 16.25
CA ALA A 526 -9.08 14.84 17.04
C ALA A 526 -7.88 14.47 16.17
N VAL A 527 -6.69 14.82 16.62
CA VAL A 527 -5.44 14.32 16.08
C VAL A 527 -4.90 13.25 17.02
N ILE A 528 -4.84 12.02 16.55
CA ILE A 528 -4.30 10.89 17.30
C ILE A 528 -3.15 10.29 16.46
N ASP A 529 -1.96 10.19 17.05
CA ASP A 529 -0.75 9.68 16.36
C ASP A 529 -0.44 10.42 15.04
N GLY A 530 -0.76 11.72 14.97
CA GLY A 530 -0.53 12.55 13.79
C GLY A 530 -1.59 12.43 12.69
N GLU A 531 -2.65 11.66 12.90
CA GLU A 531 -3.76 11.51 11.95
C GLU A 531 -5.03 12.20 12.48
N ILE A 532 -5.72 12.92 11.59
CA ILE A 532 -7.03 13.50 11.90
C ILE A 532 -8.08 12.37 11.92
N THR A 533 -8.82 12.28 13.00
CA THR A 533 -9.86 11.26 13.20
C THR A 533 -11.02 11.82 14.01
N THR A 534 -12.12 11.09 14.10
CA THR A 534 -13.27 11.46 14.90
C THR A 534 -13.32 10.64 16.19
N VAL A 535 -13.56 11.28 17.32
CA VAL A 535 -13.70 10.63 18.63
C VAL A 535 -15.07 10.89 19.24
N LYS A 536 -15.60 9.90 19.97
CA LYS A 536 -16.79 10.06 20.80
C LYS A 536 -16.35 10.18 22.25
N LEU A 537 -16.70 11.26 22.94
CA LEU A 537 -16.42 11.46 24.36
C LEU A 537 -17.69 11.32 25.17
N ALA A 538 -17.57 10.82 26.40
CA ALA A 538 -18.69 10.73 27.35
C ALA A 538 -19.06 12.09 27.95
N ASP A 539 -18.07 12.97 28.11
CA ASP A 539 -18.22 14.30 28.63
C ASP A 539 -18.00 15.36 27.53
N GLU A 540 -18.68 16.48 27.63
CA GLU A 540 -18.50 17.61 26.71
C GLU A 540 -17.11 18.23 26.90
N CYS A 541 -16.45 18.52 25.75
CA CYS A 541 -15.15 19.17 25.67
C CYS A 541 -15.35 20.57 25.06
N GLU A 542 -15.55 21.59 25.91
CA GLU A 542 -15.90 22.94 25.47
C GLU A 542 -14.73 23.73 24.88
N GLU A 543 -13.49 23.30 25.13
CA GLU A 543 -12.26 23.95 24.66
C GLU A 543 -11.32 22.91 24.02
N SER A 544 -10.51 23.33 23.04
CA SER A 544 -9.50 22.45 22.47
C SER A 544 -8.44 22.07 23.50
N VAL A 545 -8.13 20.79 23.56
CA VAL A 545 -7.21 20.24 24.56
C VAL A 545 -6.13 19.37 23.91
N LEU A 546 -4.92 19.48 24.44
CA LEU A 546 -3.82 18.58 24.16
C LEU A 546 -3.60 17.68 25.39
N ASN A 547 -3.63 16.38 25.19
CA ASN A 547 -3.60 15.40 26.27
C ASN A 547 -2.62 14.26 25.94
N THR A 548 -2.11 13.56 26.94
CA THR A 548 -1.18 12.44 26.73
C THR A 548 -1.81 11.21 26.12
N GLY A 549 -3.12 11.15 25.98
CA GLY A 549 -3.83 10.11 25.25
C GLY A 549 -5.32 10.05 25.52
N ILE A 550 -6.00 9.21 24.75
CA ILE A 550 -7.41 8.84 24.95
C ILE A 550 -7.46 7.37 25.32
N SER A 551 -8.17 7.04 26.41
CA SER A 551 -8.54 5.65 26.69
C SER A 551 -9.95 5.36 26.16
N TYR A 552 -10.15 4.19 25.58
CA TYR A 552 -11.43 3.79 25.02
C TYR A 552 -12.07 2.66 25.82
N ALA A 553 -13.36 2.83 26.12
CA ALA A 553 -14.19 1.76 26.65
C ALA A 553 -15.49 1.70 25.82
N ASN A 554 -15.75 0.56 25.20
CA ASN A 554 -16.94 0.34 24.35
C ASN A 554 -17.10 1.37 23.20
N GLY A 555 -15.99 1.81 22.62
CA GLY A 555 -16.00 2.79 21.51
C GLY A 555 -16.17 4.24 21.94
N VAL A 556 -16.20 4.52 23.24
CA VAL A 556 -16.26 5.86 23.82
C VAL A 556 -14.90 6.20 24.42
N GLY A 557 -14.35 7.33 24.02
CA GLY A 557 -13.09 7.85 24.50
C GLY A 557 -13.27 8.62 25.82
N THR A 558 -12.27 8.54 26.67
CA THR A 558 -12.09 9.43 27.82
C THR A 558 -10.67 9.98 27.72
N LEU A 559 -10.52 11.28 27.88
CA LEU A 559 -9.19 11.89 27.93
C LEU A 559 -8.42 11.30 29.09
N SER A 560 -7.27 10.70 28.84
CA SER A 560 -6.48 9.98 29.82
C SER A 560 -5.07 10.57 29.91
N GLY A 561 -4.71 11.01 31.07
CA GLY A 561 -3.42 11.61 31.36
C GLY A 561 -3.47 13.14 31.39
N ASP A 562 -2.35 13.68 31.84
CA ASP A 562 -2.16 15.12 31.92
C ASP A 562 -1.65 15.67 30.58
N GLU A 563 -1.63 16.97 30.46
CA GLU A 563 -0.98 17.67 29.36
C GLU A 563 0.50 17.27 29.27
N PRO A 564 1.05 17.08 28.05
CA PRO A 564 2.46 16.71 27.89
C PRO A 564 3.42 17.70 28.56
N GLU A 565 4.49 17.22 29.18
CA GLU A 565 5.49 18.07 29.85
C GLU A 565 6.29 18.94 28.87
N ASN A 566 6.45 18.50 27.61
CA ASN A 566 7.29 19.17 26.61
C ASN A 566 6.42 19.92 25.61
N ILE A 567 5.79 21.00 26.05
CA ILE A 567 4.99 21.89 25.18
C ILE A 567 5.36 23.33 25.38
N ALA A 568 5.08 24.15 24.38
CA ALA A 568 5.04 25.60 24.50
C ALA A 568 3.65 26.09 24.06
N LYS A 569 3.09 27.02 24.82
CA LYS A 569 1.77 27.63 24.56
C LYS A 569 1.90 29.12 24.33
N ALA A 570 1.11 29.64 23.43
CA ALA A 570 0.92 31.06 23.26
C ALA A 570 -0.47 31.37 22.75
N ASN A 571 -1.02 32.50 23.17
CA ASN A 571 -2.19 33.12 22.58
C ASN A 571 -1.77 34.36 21.79
N LYS A 572 -0.86 34.19 20.84
CA LYS A 572 -0.32 35.25 19.99
C LYS A 572 0.37 34.69 18.75
N THR A 573 0.54 35.60 17.81
CA THR A 573 1.11 35.40 16.48
C THR A 573 2.31 34.47 16.45
N VAL A 574 2.22 33.44 15.65
CA VAL A 574 3.35 32.62 15.23
C VAL A 574 3.90 33.20 13.94
N ALA A 575 5.21 33.28 13.81
CA ALA A 575 5.86 33.65 12.58
C ALA A 575 6.92 32.62 12.24
N VAL A 576 6.91 32.17 10.98
CA VAL A 576 7.97 31.33 10.44
C VAL A 576 8.94 32.21 9.68
N SER A 577 10.20 32.19 10.06
CA SER A 577 11.26 32.93 9.37
C SER A 577 12.54 32.11 9.35
N ASN A 578 13.08 31.91 8.15
CA ASN A 578 14.33 31.15 7.93
C ASN A 578 14.35 29.74 8.56
N GLY A 579 13.21 29.02 8.53
CA GLY A 579 13.10 27.68 9.11
C GLY A 579 13.02 27.65 10.63
N LEU A 580 12.82 28.79 11.27
CA LEU A 580 12.56 28.92 12.70
C LEU A 580 11.10 29.28 12.94
N LEU A 581 10.47 28.58 13.86
CA LEU A 581 9.14 28.89 14.35
C LEU A 581 9.27 29.81 15.58
N LYS A 582 8.66 30.98 15.52
CA LYS A 582 8.57 31.87 16.66
C LYS A 582 7.22 31.69 17.35
N VAL A 583 7.23 31.25 18.60
CA VAL A 583 6.05 31.15 19.44
C VAL A 583 6.23 32.16 20.57
N ASP A 584 5.38 33.17 20.63
CA ASP A 584 5.48 34.32 21.51
C ASP A 584 6.86 35.05 21.32
N THR A 585 7.74 34.95 22.27
CA THR A 585 9.08 35.59 22.24
C THR A 585 10.21 34.57 21.99
N VAL A 586 9.90 33.29 21.90
CA VAL A 586 10.87 32.21 21.79
C VAL A 586 10.94 31.67 20.35
N TYR A 587 12.16 31.42 19.90
CA TYR A 587 12.40 30.80 18.59
C TYR A 587 12.73 29.32 18.76
N TYR A 588 12.08 28.50 17.97
CA TYR A 588 12.26 27.04 17.95
C TYR A 588 12.71 26.58 16.56
N THR A 589 13.55 25.56 16.52
CA THR A 589 13.78 24.78 15.30
C THR A 589 12.68 23.76 15.15
N CYS A 590 12.25 23.48 13.91
CA CYS A 590 11.27 22.43 13.62
C CYS A 590 11.95 21.24 12.99
N THR A 591 11.38 20.04 13.20
CA THR A 591 11.76 18.86 12.43
C THR A 591 11.37 19.05 10.96
N SER A 592 12.02 18.33 10.06
CA SER A 592 11.71 18.39 8.61
C SER A 592 10.29 17.90 8.27
N ASP A 593 9.70 17.12 9.15
CA ASP A 593 8.38 16.49 9.10
C ASP A 593 7.41 17.10 10.14
N CYS A 594 7.68 18.31 10.59
CA CYS A 594 6.83 18.99 11.57
C CYS A 594 5.40 19.15 11.02
N ALA A 595 4.45 18.49 11.66
CA ALA A 595 3.04 18.56 11.31
C ALA A 595 2.39 19.84 11.85
N VAL A 596 1.43 20.41 11.10
CA VAL A 596 0.65 21.58 11.51
C VAL A 596 -0.83 21.27 11.36
N PHE A 597 -1.57 21.44 12.45
CA PHE A 597 -3.01 21.23 12.49
C PHE A 597 -3.72 22.51 12.92
N VAL A 598 -4.81 22.84 12.25
CA VAL A 598 -5.63 24.00 12.51
C VAL A 598 -7.04 23.54 12.86
N ALA A 599 -7.51 23.90 14.05
CA ALA A 599 -8.88 23.68 14.49
C ALA A 599 -9.67 24.98 14.38
N ASP A 600 -10.73 24.98 13.58
CA ASP A 600 -11.64 26.12 13.38
C ASP A 600 -13.09 25.63 13.54
N GLY A 601 -13.81 26.19 14.49
CA GLY A 601 -15.21 25.81 14.77
C GLY A 601 -15.41 24.32 15.09
N GLY A 602 -14.37 23.62 15.57
CA GLY A 602 -14.40 22.20 15.91
C GLY A 602 -13.98 21.24 14.78
N GLU A 603 -13.72 21.74 13.59
CA GLU A 603 -13.14 20.96 12.48
C GLU A 603 -11.62 21.11 12.46
N ILE A 604 -10.90 20.00 12.23
CA ILE A 604 -9.44 19.99 12.12
C ILE A 604 -9.03 19.87 10.66
N SER A 605 -8.09 20.69 10.24
CA SER A 605 -7.43 20.59 8.93
C SER A 605 -5.91 20.55 9.06
N GLU A 606 -5.24 19.87 8.11
CA GLU A 606 -3.79 19.94 8.00
C GLU A 606 -3.36 21.25 7.34
N SER A 607 -2.24 21.77 7.78
CA SER A 607 -1.60 22.97 7.25
C SER A 607 -0.10 22.76 7.13
N SER A 608 0.63 23.79 6.76
CA SER A 608 2.09 23.75 6.69
C SER A 608 2.72 24.94 7.42
N LEU A 609 3.95 24.78 7.88
CA LEU A 609 4.70 25.85 8.54
C LEU A 609 4.77 27.14 7.68
N ASP A 610 4.86 26.99 6.37
CA ASP A 610 4.97 28.14 5.46
C ASP A 610 3.65 28.92 5.27
N THR A 611 2.52 28.33 5.69
CA THR A 611 1.17 28.90 5.50
C THR A 611 0.47 29.22 6.83
N ILE A 612 1.18 29.17 7.94
CA ILE A 612 0.62 29.57 9.24
C ILE A 612 0.34 31.06 9.22
N GLU A 613 -0.93 31.42 9.26
CA GLU A 613 -1.42 32.78 9.53
C GLU A 613 -2.19 32.75 10.84
N THR A 614 -1.81 33.59 11.77
CA THR A 614 -2.53 33.76 13.03
C THR A 614 -2.89 35.23 13.22
N ASP A 615 -4.10 35.51 13.67
CA ASP A 615 -4.58 36.89 13.84
C ASP A 615 -4.18 37.53 15.18
N GLY A 616 -3.48 36.77 16.03
CA GLY A 616 -3.05 37.19 17.36
C GLY A 616 -4.03 36.87 18.48
N ASN A 617 -5.17 36.25 18.17
CA ASN A 617 -6.15 35.75 19.12
C ASN A 617 -6.15 34.25 19.24
N ASP A 618 -5.51 33.56 18.29
CA ASP A 618 -5.50 32.12 18.22
C ASP A 618 -4.68 31.49 19.34
N ASP A 619 -5.13 30.35 19.84
CA ASP A 619 -4.38 29.55 20.80
C ASP A 619 -3.44 28.59 20.06
N ILE A 620 -2.16 28.62 20.42
CA ILE A 620 -1.12 27.86 19.76
C ILE A 620 -0.42 26.97 20.77
N ILE A 621 -0.36 25.70 20.45
CA ILE A 621 0.35 24.69 21.23
C ILE A 621 1.39 24.03 20.32
N VAL A 622 2.63 23.94 20.76
CA VAL A 622 3.68 23.22 20.06
C VAL A 622 4.21 22.08 20.92
N THR A 623 4.38 20.91 20.33
CA THR A 623 5.03 19.77 20.98
C THR A 623 6.51 19.77 20.65
N LEU A 624 7.33 19.45 21.65
CA LEU A 624 8.78 19.44 21.55
C LEU A 624 9.30 18.01 21.80
N ASN A 625 10.31 17.60 21.04
CA ASN A 625 11.03 16.39 21.40
C ASN A 625 12.00 16.63 22.57
N ALA A 626 12.68 15.59 23.02
CA ALA A 626 13.64 15.66 24.15
C ALA A 626 14.80 16.64 23.90
N SER A 627 15.04 17.07 22.67
CA SER A 627 16.07 18.05 22.29
C SER A 627 15.52 19.47 22.16
N GLY A 628 14.24 19.69 22.48
CA GLY A 628 13.59 21.00 22.37
C GLY A 628 13.27 21.43 20.92
N VAL A 629 13.21 20.50 19.98
CA VAL A 629 12.84 20.73 18.58
C VAL A 629 11.36 20.48 18.39
N VAL A 630 10.64 21.35 17.68
CA VAL A 630 9.20 21.25 17.44
C VAL A 630 8.90 20.07 16.51
N THR A 631 7.99 19.22 16.92
CA THR A 631 7.52 18.05 16.17
C THR A 631 6.10 18.22 15.61
N ALA A 632 5.25 19.00 16.29
CA ALA A 632 3.93 19.37 15.78
C ALA A 632 3.48 20.73 16.33
N VAL A 633 2.61 21.39 15.55
CA VAL A 633 1.96 22.66 15.90
C VAL A 633 0.46 22.47 15.82
N TYR A 634 -0.25 22.86 16.86
CA TYR A 634 -1.70 22.86 16.93
C TYR A 634 -2.19 24.29 17.13
N ILE A 635 -3.06 24.74 16.25
CA ILE A 635 -3.61 26.10 16.24
C ILE A 635 -5.12 25.97 16.45
N THR A 636 -5.67 26.66 17.44
CA THR A 636 -7.12 26.83 17.61
C THR A 636 -7.47 28.26 17.21
N VAL A 637 -8.29 28.38 16.17
CA VAL A 637 -8.79 29.68 15.69
C VAL A 637 -9.89 30.13 16.66
N ASN A 638 -9.66 31.26 17.31
CA ASN A 638 -10.63 31.89 18.19
C ASN A 638 -11.36 33.00 17.42
N ALA A 639 -12.70 32.98 17.45
CA ALA A 639 -13.57 33.93 16.74
C ALA A 639 -13.47 35.38 17.25
#